data_d0a5d8028646d379e4be9a0fc7ae9830
#
_entry.id   d0a5d8028646d379e4be9a0fc7ae9830
#
_cell.length_a   1.000
_cell.length_b   1.000
_cell.length_c   1.000
_cell.angle_alpha   90.00
_cell.angle_beta   90.00
_cell.angle_gamma   90.00
#
_symmetry.space_group_name_H-M   'P 1'
#
loop_
_entity.id
_entity.type
_entity.pdbx_description
1 polymer ?
#
loop_
_entity_poly.entity_id
_entity_poly.type
_entity_poly.pdbx_seq_one_letter_code
_entity_poly.pdbx_strand_id
1 'polypeptide(L)'
;MQSQDVAPRPRPASAAAPGPVVDIEQAEAALVEHYPRLVRLAYLVLPPSLGRNRRVLTAHALTQRTLPRGRASGDTSVLPAQKTAAGGRDGDPGYAYVRLRVLRTALEAGRPLTFRAWPTRAQLPPLLPQVWGLRLFPRSGGADELALDQRLSALSAPARAAFVLRGLERMADADVRRVLAAAGEEDPAAALAEADAVGTAEGADALLASAEFDPCSLQARPTDLMRRRQHIKAGIAAAAAVAVCGALLGMPGDGWGPDGAAAPPYARNPAAQAALDPGKLTLVPAGAWESSARTDFSVWPARGALTGDKGLLRRALAVWARPGGSVQVSATPGTPSGAPPGPPQLLYAGEVDQSRVVLLYDGLRIARYAEAKDGGTRGAALDFARVDGASGTDADAVVLGRTDGNVRYLTAPWVRTAAVRDLLKSAAGAPGATGTPGASGTSGATALARSADGVTEPFASPALQTGECRSWNVLELTDRSGTRLTTDLGELTPARLTSGRPGRTGDASAADWAPLACSLADARGQGVRSVNSWRYARQPLPDGSGTAEWLCTRADTWRGGGPRVLAQFHAPGQRYGAVAAKAENASACGAKDPHVLAGVLWKSVEGGWYLLAAGGKETASIRATGGVSGAARSNLLAVRAEQGAQAVLKGTLDSGREISGLR
;
A
#
# COMPACT_ATOMS: atom_id res chain seq x y z
N MET A 1 -55.33 -25.12 77.48
CA MET A 1 -54.66 -25.92 76.47
C MET A 1 -54.81 -25.17 75.14
N GLN A 2 -53.82 -24.36 74.78
CA GLN A 2 -53.81 -23.58 73.57
C GLN A 2 -52.89 -24.26 72.59
N SER A 3 -53.45 -24.69 71.42
CA SER A 3 -52.70 -25.20 70.30
C SER A 3 -52.07 -24.03 69.55
N GLN A 4 -50.75 -24.04 69.42
CA GLN A 4 -50.02 -23.10 68.60
C GLN A 4 -49.98 -23.61 67.12
N ASP A 5 -50.59 -22.83 66.25
CA ASP A 5 -50.44 -22.99 64.78
C ASP A 5 -49.03 -22.68 64.36
N VAL A 6 -48.34 -23.67 63.80
CA VAL A 6 -47.01 -23.54 63.18
C VAL A 6 -47.20 -23.27 61.69
N ALA A 7 -46.89 -22.00 61.27
CA ALA A 7 -46.87 -21.62 59.84
C ALA A 7 -45.82 -22.45 59.03
N PRO A 8 -46.13 -22.88 57.78
CA PRO A 8 -45.21 -23.67 56.98
C PRO A 8 -44.04 -22.80 56.50
N ARG A 9 -42.82 -23.34 56.68
CA ARG A 9 -41.59 -22.79 56.17
C ARG A 9 -41.62 -22.70 54.63
N PRO A 10 -41.12 -21.61 54.00
CA PRO A 10 -41.02 -21.54 52.53
C PRO A 10 -40.02 -22.60 52.03
N ARG A 11 -40.44 -23.34 51.01
CA ARG A 11 -39.60 -24.29 50.30
C ARG A 11 -38.44 -23.51 49.63
N PRO A 12 -37.20 -24.06 49.68
CA PRO A 12 -36.11 -23.47 48.93
C PRO A 12 -36.42 -23.52 47.43
N ALA A 13 -36.18 -22.37 46.74
CA ALA A 13 -36.37 -22.24 45.31
C ALA A 13 -35.60 -23.35 44.58
N SER A 14 -36.32 -24.06 43.73
CA SER A 14 -35.76 -25.11 42.86
C SER A 14 -34.50 -24.64 42.16
N ALA A 15 -33.39 -25.28 42.44
CA ALA A 15 -32.13 -25.06 41.71
C ALA A 15 -32.39 -25.16 40.20
N ALA A 16 -32.12 -24.10 39.47
CA ALA A 16 -32.23 -24.11 38.02
C ALA A 16 -31.34 -25.24 37.46
N ALA A 17 -31.91 -26.05 36.57
CA ALA A 17 -31.19 -27.14 35.90
C ALA A 17 -29.86 -26.64 35.32
N PRO A 18 -28.74 -27.37 35.50
CA PRO A 18 -27.46 -27.00 34.89
C PRO A 18 -27.62 -26.93 33.39
N GLY A 19 -27.17 -25.83 32.78
CA GLY A 19 -27.14 -25.66 31.33
C GLY A 19 -26.16 -26.66 30.68
N PRO A 20 -26.14 -26.77 29.36
CA PRO A 20 -25.28 -27.71 28.67
C PRO A 20 -23.81 -27.46 29.04
N VAL A 21 -23.13 -28.57 29.41
CA VAL A 21 -21.69 -28.55 29.72
C VAL A 21 -20.95 -28.53 28.42
N VAL A 22 -20.10 -27.53 28.22
CA VAL A 22 -19.24 -27.39 27.03
C VAL A 22 -17.92 -28.07 27.30
N ASP A 23 -17.53 -29.04 26.46
CA ASP A 23 -16.25 -29.70 26.53
C ASP A 23 -15.13 -28.81 25.93
N ILE A 24 -13.88 -29.01 26.36
CA ILE A 24 -12.72 -28.28 25.88
C ILE A 24 -12.53 -28.52 24.37
N GLU A 25 -12.67 -29.74 23.88
CA GLU A 25 -12.56 -30.10 22.48
C GLU A 25 -13.62 -29.39 21.63
N GLN A 26 -14.84 -29.26 22.13
CA GLN A 26 -15.93 -28.55 21.48
C GLN A 26 -15.65 -27.04 21.44
N ALA A 27 -15.09 -26.46 22.49
CA ALA A 27 -14.69 -25.05 22.52
C ALA A 27 -13.49 -24.79 21.59
N GLU A 28 -12.54 -25.72 21.49
CA GLU A 28 -11.41 -25.64 20.54
C GLU A 28 -11.87 -25.74 19.08
N ALA A 29 -12.76 -26.68 18.78
CA ALA A 29 -13.34 -26.82 17.45
C ALA A 29 -14.08 -25.53 17.02
N ALA A 30 -14.94 -25.01 17.90
CA ALA A 30 -15.65 -23.76 17.68
C ALA A 30 -14.72 -22.56 17.50
N LEU A 31 -13.62 -22.48 18.25
CA LEU A 31 -12.61 -21.43 18.09
C LEU A 31 -11.94 -21.50 16.71
N VAL A 32 -11.60 -22.67 16.23
CA VAL A 32 -10.95 -22.86 14.92
C VAL A 32 -11.92 -22.52 13.79
N GLU A 33 -13.13 -23.06 13.83
CA GLU A 33 -14.15 -22.87 12.80
C GLU A 33 -14.58 -21.40 12.67
N HIS A 34 -14.77 -20.72 13.80
CA HIS A 34 -15.30 -19.35 13.83
C HIS A 34 -14.24 -18.30 14.12
N TYR A 35 -12.95 -18.62 14.00
CA TYR A 35 -11.84 -17.73 14.34
C TYR A 35 -11.94 -16.33 13.69
N PRO A 36 -12.20 -16.18 12.39
CA PRO A 36 -12.29 -14.86 11.75
C PRO A 36 -13.43 -14.00 12.33
N ARG A 37 -14.56 -14.61 12.62
CA ARG A 37 -15.73 -13.94 13.20
C ARG A 37 -15.48 -13.47 14.63
N LEU A 38 -14.82 -14.29 15.43
CA LEU A 38 -14.44 -13.98 16.81
C LEU A 38 -13.39 -12.86 16.87
N VAL A 39 -12.41 -12.86 15.98
CA VAL A 39 -11.44 -11.76 15.86
C VAL A 39 -12.12 -10.47 15.44
N ARG A 40 -13.06 -10.53 14.48
CA ARG A 40 -13.85 -9.35 14.06
C ARG A 40 -14.69 -8.80 15.19
N LEU A 41 -15.36 -9.65 15.96
CA LEU A 41 -16.10 -9.27 17.17
C LEU A 41 -15.19 -8.55 18.17
N ALA A 42 -14.04 -9.14 18.52
CA ALA A 42 -13.09 -8.52 19.44
C ALA A 42 -12.59 -7.16 18.94
N TYR A 43 -12.25 -7.08 17.63
CA TYR A 43 -11.78 -5.85 17.00
C TYR A 43 -12.82 -4.73 17.11
N LEU A 44 -14.08 -5.00 16.82
CA LEU A 44 -15.16 -4.01 16.83
C LEU A 44 -15.53 -3.51 18.25
N VAL A 45 -15.39 -4.37 19.26
CA VAL A 45 -15.64 -4.01 20.65
C VAL A 45 -14.49 -3.17 21.24
N LEU A 46 -13.25 -3.43 20.84
CA LEU A 46 -12.08 -2.65 21.28
C LEU A 46 -12.18 -1.18 20.86
N PRO A 47 -11.69 -0.23 21.69
CA PRO A 47 -11.81 1.19 21.39
C PRO A 47 -11.02 1.59 20.12
N PRO A 48 -11.61 2.39 19.21
CA PRO A 48 -10.91 2.91 18.04
C PRO A 48 -9.65 3.72 18.37
N SER A 49 -9.58 4.34 19.54
CA SER A 49 -8.44 5.10 20.05
C SER A 49 -7.14 4.29 20.19
N LEU A 50 -7.21 2.96 20.21
CA LEU A 50 -6.01 2.10 20.20
C LEU A 50 -5.22 2.17 18.91
N GLY A 51 -5.80 2.72 17.85
CA GLY A 51 -5.24 2.69 16.51
C GLY A 51 -5.30 1.28 15.87
N ARG A 52 -5.46 1.23 14.56
CA ARG A 52 -5.76 0.01 13.81
C ARG A 52 -4.82 -1.16 14.09
N ASN A 53 -3.52 -0.93 13.97
CA ASN A 53 -2.52 -2.00 14.11
C ASN A 53 -2.57 -2.65 15.50
N ARG A 54 -2.60 -1.83 16.54
CA ARG A 54 -2.66 -2.32 17.93
C ARG A 54 -3.99 -3.02 18.21
N ARG A 55 -5.10 -2.48 17.68
CA ARG A 55 -6.44 -3.02 17.86
C ARG A 55 -6.59 -4.40 17.21
N VAL A 56 -6.11 -4.58 15.96
CA VAL A 56 -6.11 -5.90 15.28
C VAL A 56 -5.26 -6.92 16.05
N LEU A 57 -4.05 -6.56 16.44
CA LEU A 57 -3.16 -7.46 17.16
C LEU A 57 -3.71 -7.82 18.55
N THR A 58 -4.36 -6.86 19.22
CA THR A 58 -5.05 -7.12 20.50
C THR A 58 -6.22 -8.07 20.28
N ALA A 59 -7.04 -7.89 19.24
CA ALA A 59 -8.17 -8.76 18.94
C ALA A 59 -7.71 -10.22 18.71
N HIS A 60 -6.66 -10.42 17.92
CA HIS A 60 -6.06 -11.76 17.76
C HIS A 60 -5.55 -12.35 19.08
N ALA A 61 -4.83 -11.56 19.88
CA ALA A 61 -4.28 -12.00 21.14
C ALA A 61 -5.37 -12.38 22.16
N LEU A 62 -6.46 -11.63 22.22
CA LEU A 62 -7.62 -11.92 23.09
C LEU A 62 -8.32 -13.20 22.64
N THR A 63 -8.57 -13.37 21.34
CA THR A 63 -9.22 -14.55 20.77
C THR A 63 -8.40 -15.81 21.02
N GLN A 64 -7.08 -15.77 20.82
CA GLN A 64 -6.19 -16.91 21.07
C GLN A 64 -6.04 -17.28 22.56
N ARG A 65 -6.30 -16.33 23.47
CA ARG A 65 -6.18 -16.55 24.91
C ARG A 65 -7.49 -17.03 25.57
N THR A 66 -8.56 -17.21 24.82
CA THR A 66 -9.86 -17.61 25.35
C THR A 66 -9.88 -19.03 25.89
N LEU A 67 -9.00 -19.91 25.39
CA LEU A 67 -8.88 -21.29 25.87
C LEU A 67 -7.87 -21.37 27.03
N PRO A 68 -8.12 -22.21 28.04
CA PRO A 68 -7.18 -22.44 29.13
C PRO A 68 -5.91 -23.09 28.62
N ARG A 69 -4.74 -22.57 29.00
CA ARG A 69 -3.43 -23.17 28.74
C ARG A 69 -3.09 -24.14 29.87
N GLY A 70 -3.20 -25.44 29.62
CA GLY A 70 -2.72 -26.46 30.53
C GLY A 70 -3.42 -27.78 30.25
N ARG A 71 -2.74 -28.73 29.63
CA ARG A 71 -3.03 -30.17 29.80
C ARG A 71 -2.59 -30.55 31.21
N ALA A 72 -3.45 -30.37 32.19
CA ALA A 72 -3.38 -31.18 33.39
C ALA A 72 -4.01 -32.50 33.03
N SER A 73 -3.16 -33.52 32.83
CA SER A 73 -3.56 -34.89 32.64
C SER A 73 -4.44 -35.33 33.85
N GLY A 74 -5.72 -35.55 33.64
CA GLY A 74 -6.59 -36.22 34.59
C GLY A 74 -7.73 -35.43 35.23
N ASP A 75 -7.97 -34.17 34.92
CA ASP A 75 -9.10 -33.42 35.45
C ASP A 75 -10.05 -33.03 34.33
N THR A 76 -11.24 -33.59 34.28
CA THR A 76 -12.34 -33.18 33.41
C THR A 76 -12.81 -31.82 33.89
N SER A 77 -12.16 -30.77 33.39
CA SER A 77 -12.54 -29.39 33.68
C SER A 77 -13.87 -29.08 33.01
N VAL A 78 -14.95 -29.32 33.74
CA VAL A 78 -16.30 -28.93 33.36
C VAL A 78 -16.32 -27.38 33.29
N LEU A 79 -16.44 -26.83 32.08
CA LEU A 79 -16.62 -25.40 31.89
C LEU A 79 -17.98 -24.98 32.50
N PRO A 80 -18.07 -23.84 33.21
CA PRO A 80 -19.32 -23.47 33.88
C PRO A 80 -20.43 -23.29 32.84
N ALA A 81 -21.52 -24.00 33.09
CA ALA A 81 -22.71 -24.06 32.24
C ALA A 81 -23.28 -22.67 31.98
N GLN A 82 -23.44 -22.31 30.71
CA GLN A 82 -24.19 -21.15 30.29
C GLN A 82 -25.58 -21.56 29.78
N LYS A 83 -26.60 -20.84 30.23
CA LYS A 83 -27.95 -21.02 29.71
C LYS A 83 -27.98 -20.53 28.26
N THR A 84 -27.98 -21.45 27.30
CA THR A 84 -28.25 -21.17 25.91
C THR A 84 -29.74 -20.98 25.74
N ALA A 85 -30.13 -19.82 25.19
CA ALA A 85 -31.51 -19.62 24.75
C ALA A 85 -31.76 -20.43 23.48
N ALA A 86 -32.69 -21.32 23.53
CA ALA A 86 -33.22 -22.02 22.36
C ALA A 86 -33.87 -21.01 21.42
N GLY A 87 -33.42 -20.92 20.17
CA GLY A 87 -34.19 -20.24 19.13
C GLY A 87 -33.45 -19.35 18.12
N GLY A 88 -32.12 -19.27 18.15
CA GLY A 88 -31.35 -18.55 17.11
C GLY A 88 -30.42 -19.50 16.34
N ARG A 89 -29.85 -19.06 15.22
CA ARG A 89 -28.79 -19.74 14.45
C ARG A 89 -27.55 -20.16 15.29
N ASP A 90 -27.55 -19.95 16.58
CA ASP A 90 -26.52 -20.26 17.58
C ASP A 90 -26.76 -21.65 18.22
N GLY A 91 -26.91 -22.67 17.41
CA GLY A 91 -27.05 -24.06 17.90
C GLY A 91 -25.77 -24.67 18.49
N ASP A 92 -24.60 -23.99 18.39
CA ASP A 92 -23.34 -24.51 18.91
C ASP A 92 -23.02 -23.90 20.30
N PRO A 93 -23.12 -24.71 21.38
CA PRO A 93 -22.77 -24.23 22.73
C PRO A 93 -21.28 -23.89 22.88
N GLY A 94 -20.38 -24.51 22.08
CA GLY A 94 -18.96 -24.19 22.04
C GLY A 94 -18.72 -22.78 21.54
N TYR A 95 -19.38 -22.40 20.46
CA TYR A 95 -19.31 -21.02 19.94
C TYR A 95 -19.85 -19.99 20.94
N ALA A 96 -20.99 -20.22 21.54
CA ALA A 96 -21.58 -19.32 22.53
C ALA A 96 -20.63 -19.10 23.71
N TYR A 97 -19.96 -20.13 24.20
CA TYR A 97 -18.96 -20.07 25.24
C TYR A 97 -17.74 -19.22 24.82
N VAL A 98 -17.14 -19.53 23.68
CA VAL A 98 -15.94 -18.81 23.20
C VAL A 98 -16.26 -17.35 22.90
N ARG A 99 -17.41 -17.06 22.28
CA ARG A 99 -17.90 -15.68 22.03
C ARG A 99 -18.00 -14.88 23.31
N LEU A 100 -18.61 -15.42 24.38
CA LEU A 100 -18.71 -14.73 25.66
C LEU A 100 -17.34 -14.46 26.28
N ARG A 101 -16.40 -15.42 26.21
CA ARG A 101 -15.05 -15.25 26.73
C ARG A 101 -14.29 -14.16 25.97
N VAL A 102 -14.40 -14.12 24.64
CA VAL A 102 -13.80 -13.08 23.78
C VAL A 102 -14.40 -11.72 24.14
N LEU A 103 -15.73 -11.61 24.26
CA LEU A 103 -16.43 -10.39 24.61
C LEU A 103 -15.98 -9.85 25.98
N ARG A 104 -15.96 -10.70 27.00
CA ARG A 104 -15.54 -10.34 28.35
C ARG A 104 -14.10 -9.79 28.36
N THR A 105 -13.17 -10.50 27.72
CA THR A 105 -11.76 -10.06 27.66
C THR A 105 -11.58 -8.79 26.83
N ALA A 106 -12.41 -8.57 25.80
CA ALA A 106 -12.39 -7.33 25.03
C ALA A 106 -12.91 -6.12 25.81
N LEU A 107 -13.98 -6.29 26.59
CA LEU A 107 -14.48 -5.28 27.52
C LEU A 107 -13.45 -4.94 28.61
N GLU A 108 -12.81 -5.96 29.20
CA GLU A 108 -11.74 -5.78 30.19
C GLU A 108 -10.54 -5.00 29.60
N ALA A 109 -10.15 -5.30 28.37
CA ALA A 109 -9.05 -4.63 27.67
C ALA A 109 -9.36 -3.16 27.34
N GLY A 110 -10.64 -2.83 27.17
CA GLY A 110 -11.12 -1.47 26.89
C GLY A 110 -11.25 -0.57 28.13
N ARG A 111 -11.12 -1.12 29.35
CA ARG A 111 -11.22 -0.33 30.58
C ARG A 111 -10.00 0.58 30.77
N PRO A 112 -10.18 1.84 31.23
CA PRO A 112 -9.06 2.72 31.49
C PRO A 112 -8.16 2.17 32.59
N LEU A 113 -6.86 2.32 32.44
CA LEU A 113 -5.88 1.96 33.47
C LEU A 113 -6.01 2.90 34.65
N THR A 114 -6.33 2.38 35.84
CA THR A 114 -6.34 3.16 37.07
C THR A 114 -5.00 3.05 37.78
N PHE A 115 -4.46 4.16 38.26
CA PHE A 115 -3.14 4.24 38.93
C PHE A 115 -3.00 3.36 40.19
N ARG A 116 -4.09 2.75 40.67
CA ARG A 116 -4.12 1.91 41.89
C ARG A 116 -4.21 0.42 41.64
N ALA A 117 -4.43 -0.05 40.41
CA ALA A 117 -4.58 -1.47 40.12
C ALA A 117 -3.53 -1.93 39.09
N TRP A 118 -2.95 -3.10 39.33
CA TRP A 118 -2.06 -3.72 38.35
C TRP A 118 -2.82 -4.02 37.04
N PRO A 119 -2.22 -3.74 35.88
CA PRO A 119 -2.89 -4.00 34.61
C PRO A 119 -3.22 -5.49 34.47
N THR A 120 -4.44 -5.79 34.06
CA THR A 120 -4.85 -7.18 33.77
C THR A 120 -4.11 -7.67 32.54
N ARG A 121 -4.03 -9.01 32.36
CA ARG A 121 -3.42 -9.62 31.18
C ARG A 121 -4.09 -9.16 29.87
N ALA A 122 -5.36 -8.80 29.91
CA ALA A 122 -6.09 -8.27 28.75
C ALA A 122 -5.63 -6.87 28.34
N GLN A 123 -5.14 -6.07 29.29
CA GLN A 123 -4.67 -4.69 29.07
C GLN A 123 -3.20 -4.61 28.65
N LEU A 124 -2.43 -5.69 28.80
CA LEU A 124 -1.03 -5.73 28.36
C LEU A 124 -0.94 -5.67 26.83
N PRO A 125 0.01 -4.86 26.28
CA PRO A 125 0.19 -4.80 24.83
C PRO A 125 0.47 -6.20 24.27
N PRO A 126 -0.18 -6.60 23.17
CA PRO A 126 0.05 -7.88 22.57
C PRO A 126 1.48 -7.95 22.02
N LEU A 127 2.12 -9.08 22.25
CA LEU A 127 3.34 -9.41 21.50
C LEU A 127 2.94 -9.58 20.03
N LEU A 128 3.68 -8.96 19.11
CA LEU A 128 3.45 -9.11 17.68
C LEU A 128 3.47 -10.61 17.33
N PRO A 129 2.44 -11.13 16.68
CA PRO A 129 2.43 -12.53 16.28
C PRO A 129 3.59 -12.79 15.34
N GLN A 130 4.37 -13.81 15.66
CA GLN A 130 5.50 -14.25 14.85
C GLN A 130 5.17 -15.64 14.30
N VAL A 131 5.15 -15.74 12.97
CA VAL A 131 5.07 -17.03 12.27
C VAL A 131 6.41 -17.24 11.57
N TRP A 132 7.07 -18.33 11.86
CA TRP A 132 8.41 -18.64 11.32
C TRP A 132 9.43 -17.50 11.55
N GLY A 133 9.22 -16.69 12.61
CA GLY A 133 10.05 -15.55 12.94
C GLY A 133 9.81 -14.28 12.11
N LEU A 134 8.77 -14.27 11.30
CA LEU A 134 8.28 -13.08 10.59
C LEU A 134 7.25 -12.36 11.46
N ARG A 135 7.35 -11.03 11.54
CA ARG A 135 6.32 -10.20 12.18
C ARG A 135 5.19 -9.97 11.19
N LEU A 136 3.98 -10.20 11.66
CA LEU A 136 2.77 -9.98 10.88
C LEU A 136 2.20 -8.59 11.18
N PHE A 137 1.81 -7.89 10.13
CA PHE A 137 1.18 -6.56 10.20
C PHE A 137 -0.21 -6.62 9.58
N PRO A 138 -1.21 -5.92 10.16
CA PRO A 138 -2.51 -5.81 9.55
C PRO A 138 -2.44 -5.10 8.19
N ARG A 139 -3.23 -5.57 7.24
CA ARG A 139 -3.42 -4.90 5.96
C ARG A 139 -4.16 -3.56 6.21
N SER A 140 -3.90 -2.52 5.41
CA SER A 140 -4.63 -1.25 5.48
C SER A 140 -6.14 -1.47 5.25
N GLY A 141 -6.99 -0.76 6.00
CA GLY A 141 -8.44 -0.75 5.83
C GLY A 141 -8.89 0.21 4.72
N GLY A 142 -10.18 0.11 4.36
CA GLY A 142 -10.82 0.95 3.36
C GLY A 142 -11.69 2.08 3.98
N ALA A 143 -12.52 2.69 3.14
CA ALA A 143 -13.43 3.77 3.53
C ALA A 143 -14.52 3.30 4.53
N ASP A 144 -15.01 2.07 4.36
CA ASP A 144 -16.01 1.47 5.25
C ASP A 144 -15.49 1.30 6.67
N GLU A 145 -14.21 0.92 6.84
CA GLU A 145 -13.59 0.81 8.15
C GLU A 145 -13.52 2.17 8.85
N LEU A 146 -13.17 3.23 8.13
CA LEU A 146 -13.12 4.58 8.67
C LEU A 146 -14.51 5.09 9.09
N ALA A 147 -15.52 4.87 8.24
CA ALA A 147 -16.90 5.23 8.55
C ALA A 147 -17.44 4.48 9.77
N LEU A 148 -17.10 3.20 9.89
CA LEU A 148 -17.47 2.39 11.06
C LEU A 148 -16.74 2.84 12.33
N ASP A 149 -15.44 3.13 12.24
CA ASP A 149 -14.65 3.64 13.39
C ASP A 149 -15.15 4.99 13.89
N GLN A 150 -15.60 5.88 13.02
CA GLN A 150 -16.22 7.14 13.40
C GLN A 150 -17.50 6.90 14.22
N ARG A 151 -18.36 5.98 13.78
CA ARG A 151 -19.59 5.62 14.53
C ARG A 151 -19.27 4.97 15.88
N LEU A 152 -18.35 4.01 15.89
CA LEU A 152 -17.96 3.29 17.11
C LEU A 152 -17.21 4.17 18.13
N SER A 153 -16.57 5.25 17.68
CA SER A 153 -15.85 6.17 18.57
C SER A 153 -16.77 6.96 19.50
N ALA A 154 -18.03 7.17 19.11
CA ALA A 154 -19.04 7.85 19.91
C ALA A 154 -19.64 6.97 21.00
N LEU A 155 -19.43 5.65 20.97
CA LEU A 155 -20.04 4.69 21.89
C LEU A 155 -19.09 4.28 23.02
N SER A 156 -19.64 4.04 24.21
CA SER A 156 -18.94 3.36 25.29
C SER A 156 -18.58 1.91 24.92
N ALA A 157 -17.68 1.27 25.67
CA ALA A 157 -17.30 -0.11 25.38
C ALA A 157 -18.49 -1.10 25.47
N PRO A 158 -19.38 -1.03 26.47
CA PRO A 158 -20.58 -1.84 26.52
C PRO A 158 -21.56 -1.56 25.37
N ALA A 159 -21.74 -0.28 25.00
CA ALA A 159 -22.63 0.11 23.90
C ALA A 159 -22.08 -0.37 22.54
N ARG A 160 -20.76 -0.31 22.31
CA ARG A 160 -20.13 -0.94 21.12
C ARG A 160 -20.39 -2.44 21.08
N ALA A 161 -20.28 -3.11 22.23
CA ALA A 161 -20.57 -4.54 22.32
C ALA A 161 -22.03 -4.84 21.99
N ALA A 162 -22.98 -4.03 22.51
CA ALA A 162 -24.40 -4.17 22.17
C ALA A 162 -24.65 -3.99 20.68
N PHE A 163 -24.09 -2.93 20.09
CA PHE A 163 -24.20 -2.63 18.65
C PHE A 163 -23.68 -3.78 17.79
N VAL A 164 -22.49 -4.32 18.12
CA VAL A 164 -21.86 -5.42 17.38
C VAL A 164 -22.63 -6.74 17.55
N LEU A 165 -23.14 -7.04 18.74
CA LEU A 165 -23.94 -8.26 18.97
C LEU A 165 -25.25 -8.23 18.19
N ARG A 166 -25.90 -7.06 18.06
CA ARG A 166 -27.07 -6.93 17.22
C ARG A 166 -26.77 -7.06 15.72
N GLY A 167 -25.84 -6.27 15.21
CA GLY A 167 -25.58 -6.18 13.76
C GLY A 167 -24.77 -7.37 13.22
N LEU A 168 -23.63 -7.73 13.85
CA LEU A 168 -22.76 -8.81 13.39
C LEU A 168 -23.32 -10.20 13.76
N GLU A 169 -23.78 -10.35 15.01
CA GLU A 169 -24.31 -11.63 15.55
C GLU A 169 -25.82 -11.79 15.33
N ARG A 170 -26.51 -10.71 14.92
CA ARG A 170 -27.98 -10.68 14.68
C ARG A 170 -28.81 -11.16 15.89
N MET A 171 -28.34 -10.80 17.09
CA MET A 171 -28.98 -11.19 18.32
C MET A 171 -30.17 -10.28 18.66
N ALA A 172 -31.24 -10.87 19.22
CA ALA A 172 -32.33 -10.09 19.78
C ALA A 172 -31.91 -9.37 21.06
N ASP A 173 -32.53 -8.23 21.38
CA ASP A 173 -32.19 -7.38 22.54
C ASP A 173 -32.21 -8.12 23.87
N ALA A 174 -33.14 -9.04 24.04
CA ALA A 174 -33.20 -9.89 25.24
C ALA A 174 -31.96 -10.78 25.39
N ASP A 175 -31.42 -11.26 24.28
CA ASP A 175 -30.23 -12.11 24.25
C ASP A 175 -28.96 -11.27 24.44
N VAL A 176 -28.90 -10.10 23.80
CA VAL A 176 -27.80 -9.12 24.00
C VAL A 176 -27.69 -8.74 25.48
N ARG A 177 -28.79 -8.42 26.12
CA ARG A 177 -28.81 -8.10 27.58
C ARG A 177 -28.25 -9.25 28.42
N ARG A 178 -28.66 -10.50 28.12
CA ARG A 178 -28.16 -11.68 28.84
C ARG A 178 -26.66 -11.90 28.64
N VAL A 179 -26.18 -11.70 27.42
CA VAL A 179 -24.74 -11.88 27.10
C VAL A 179 -23.92 -10.77 27.75
N LEU A 180 -24.36 -9.52 27.73
CA LEU A 180 -23.65 -8.41 28.37
C LEU A 180 -23.62 -8.58 29.90
N ALA A 181 -24.73 -8.96 30.53
CA ALA A 181 -24.76 -9.30 31.94
C ALA A 181 -23.83 -10.45 32.32
N ALA A 182 -23.79 -11.50 31.48
CA ALA A 182 -22.84 -12.62 31.64
C ALA A 182 -21.38 -12.20 31.43
N ALA A 183 -21.12 -11.19 30.60
CA ALA A 183 -19.80 -10.60 30.42
C ALA A 183 -19.35 -9.70 31.58
N GLY A 184 -20.24 -9.40 32.53
CA GLY A 184 -19.95 -8.59 33.72
C GLY A 184 -20.28 -7.11 33.58
N GLU A 185 -21.21 -6.78 32.67
CA GLU A 185 -21.75 -5.43 32.54
C GLU A 185 -22.88 -5.21 33.57
N GLU A 186 -22.80 -4.12 34.30
CA GLU A 186 -23.74 -3.81 35.41
C GLU A 186 -25.08 -3.31 34.86
N ASP A 187 -25.08 -2.52 33.79
CA ASP A 187 -26.28 -1.98 33.15
C ASP A 187 -26.37 -2.29 31.65
N PRO A 188 -26.76 -3.50 31.27
CA PRO A 188 -26.93 -3.88 29.85
C PRO A 188 -28.07 -3.09 29.17
N ALA A 189 -29.03 -2.54 29.91
CA ALA A 189 -30.13 -1.77 29.33
C ALA A 189 -29.66 -0.39 28.88
N ALA A 190 -28.85 0.29 29.68
CA ALA A 190 -28.22 1.56 29.33
C ALA A 190 -27.27 1.39 28.11
N ALA A 191 -26.49 0.30 28.06
CA ALA A 191 -25.64 -0.01 26.90
C ALA A 191 -26.42 -0.18 25.59
N LEU A 192 -27.60 -0.79 25.63
CA LEU A 192 -28.50 -0.91 24.50
C LEU A 192 -29.09 0.43 24.08
N ALA A 193 -29.56 1.23 25.04
CA ALA A 193 -30.12 2.56 24.78
C ALA A 193 -29.08 3.51 24.16
N GLU A 194 -27.81 3.45 24.59
CA GLU A 194 -26.71 4.20 23.98
C GLU A 194 -26.42 3.72 22.55
N ALA A 195 -26.45 2.40 22.32
CA ALA A 195 -26.31 1.83 20.98
C ALA A 195 -27.43 2.26 20.03
N ASP A 196 -28.67 2.39 20.52
CA ASP A 196 -29.83 2.88 19.78
C ASP A 196 -29.67 4.33 19.31
N ALA A 197 -29.06 5.18 20.12
CA ALA A 197 -28.85 6.59 19.81
C ALA A 197 -27.95 6.81 18.54
N VAL A 198 -27.13 5.83 18.19
CA VAL A 198 -26.21 5.89 17.03
C VAL A 198 -26.69 5.00 15.88
N GLY A 199 -27.62 4.09 16.11
CA GLY A 199 -27.80 2.86 15.34
C GLY A 199 -28.91 2.77 14.32
N THR A 200 -29.76 3.78 14.05
CA THR A 200 -30.89 3.67 13.08
C THR A 200 -30.57 4.12 11.66
N ALA A 201 -29.32 4.46 11.34
CA ALA A 201 -28.95 4.83 9.98
C ALA A 201 -28.90 3.58 9.08
N GLU A 202 -29.68 3.60 8.00
CA GLU A 202 -29.65 2.59 6.93
C GLU A 202 -28.21 2.26 6.50
N GLY A 203 -27.86 0.98 6.45
CA GLY A 203 -26.53 0.51 6.05
C GLY A 203 -25.52 0.22 7.17
N ALA A 204 -25.86 0.40 8.46
CA ALA A 204 -24.92 0.09 9.56
C ALA A 204 -24.56 -1.40 9.60
N ASP A 205 -25.49 -2.30 9.35
CA ASP A 205 -25.27 -3.75 9.31
C ASP A 205 -24.37 -4.16 8.14
N ALA A 206 -24.50 -3.46 7.00
CA ALA A 206 -23.66 -3.69 5.84
C ALA A 206 -22.18 -3.34 6.13
N LEU A 207 -21.94 -2.24 6.86
CA LEU A 207 -20.59 -1.84 7.28
C LEU A 207 -19.96 -2.85 8.26
N LEU A 208 -20.73 -3.41 9.20
CA LEU A 208 -20.23 -4.44 10.12
C LEU A 208 -19.79 -5.72 9.43
N ALA A 209 -20.38 -6.04 8.28
CA ALA A 209 -20.06 -7.21 7.46
C ALA A 209 -19.20 -6.89 6.24
N SER A 210 -18.76 -5.64 6.04
CA SER A 210 -18.01 -5.21 4.85
C SER A 210 -16.77 -6.06 4.62
N ALA A 211 -16.55 -6.43 3.36
CA ALA A 211 -15.38 -7.18 2.91
C ALA A 211 -14.12 -6.31 2.79
N GLU A 212 -14.26 -4.98 2.74
CA GLU A 212 -13.11 -4.06 2.67
C GLU A 212 -12.24 -4.14 3.93
N PHE A 213 -12.84 -4.55 5.04
CA PHE A 213 -12.18 -4.63 6.32
C PHE A 213 -12.18 -6.09 6.83
N ASP A 214 -11.02 -6.73 6.78
CA ASP A 214 -10.79 -8.04 7.36
C ASP A 214 -9.65 -8.00 8.37
N PRO A 215 -9.95 -8.07 9.70
CA PRO A 215 -8.93 -8.04 10.73
C PRO A 215 -8.03 -9.27 10.71
N CYS A 216 -8.40 -10.35 10.02
CA CYS A 216 -7.58 -11.55 9.84
C CYS A 216 -6.60 -11.43 8.67
N SER A 217 -6.73 -10.42 7.81
CA SER A 217 -5.81 -10.17 6.71
C SER A 217 -4.50 -9.59 7.23
N LEU A 218 -3.51 -10.46 7.44
CA LEU A 218 -2.18 -10.11 7.95
C LEU A 218 -1.14 -10.25 6.85
N GLN A 219 -0.16 -9.34 6.82
CA GLN A 219 0.94 -9.36 5.87
C GLN A 219 2.28 -9.55 6.60
N ALA A 220 3.12 -10.45 6.09
CA ALA A 220 4.50 -10.56 6.52
C ALA A 220 5.37 -9.55 5.77
N ARG A 221 6.16 -8.74 6.48
CA ARG A 221 7.12 -7.82 5.84
C ARG A 221 8.47 -8.50 5.66
N PRO A 222 9.02 -8.53 4.43
CA PRO A 222 10.32 -9.16 4.13
C PRO A 222 11.50 -8.58 4.93
N THR A 223 11.39 -7.34 5.38
CA THR A 223 12.39 -6.66 6.21
C THR A 223 12.67 -7.36 7.53
N ASP A 224 11.75 -8.18 8.03
CA ASP A 224 11.91 -8.87 9.31
C ASP A 224 12.88 -10.08 9.22
N LEU A 225 13.02 -10.71 8.05
CA LEU A 225 14.05 -11.73 7.81
C LEU A 225 15.46 -11.17 7.86
N MET A 226 15.66 -9.99 7.27
CA MET A 226 16.95 -9.29 7.29
C MET A 226 17.31 -8.81 8.70
N ARG A 227 16.35 -8.23 9.44
CA ARG A 227 16.54 -7.85 10.84
C ARG A 227 16.88 -9.04 11.74
N ARG A 228 16.21 -10.18 11.56
CA ARG A 228 16.49 -11.39 12.35
C ARG A 228 17.91 -11.90 12.12
N ARG A 229 18.39 -11.92 10.86
CA ARG A 229 19.78 -12.27 10.54
C ARG A 229 20.78 -11.28 11.16
N GLN A 230 20.44 -9.99 11.19
CA GLN A 230 21.24 -8.95 11.83
C GLN A 230 21.24 -9.09 13.37
N HIS A 231 20.08 -9.40 13.99
CA HIS A 231 20.02 -9.61 15.46
C HIS A 231 20.72 -10.90 15.90
N ILE A 232 20.72 -11.96 15.11
CA ILE A 232 21.49 -13.17 15.41
C ILE A 232 23.00 -12.87 15.29
N LYS A 233 23.43 -12.16 14.26
CA LYS A 233 24.82 -11.71 14.11
C LYS A 233 25.23 -10.72 15.21
N ALA A 234 24.34 -9.80 15.60
CA ALA A 234 24.55 -8.86 16.69
C ALA A 234 24.57 -9.55 18.06
N GLY A 235 23.75 -10.60 18.27
CA GLY A 235 23.76 -11.42 19.47
C GLY A 235 25.07 -12.21 19.64
N ILE A 236 25.59 -12.78 18.55
CA ILE A 236 26.88 -13.47 18.54
C ILE A 236 28.05 -12.46 18.76
N ALA A 237 27.97 -11.28 18.12
CA ALA A 237 28.93 -10.22 18.30
C ALA A 237 28.91 -9.61 19.72
N ALA A 238 27.71 -9.49 20.34
CA ALA A 238 27.50 -9.02 21.69
C ALA A 238 28.07 -10.03 22.73
N ALA A 239 27.84 -11.35 22.51
CA ALA A 239 28.44 -12.39 23.36
C ALA A 239 29.97 -12.40 23.26
N ALA A 240 30.53 -12.24 22.06
CA ALA A 240 31.96 -12.08 21.86
C ALA A 240 32.51 -10.77 22.50
N ALA A 241 31.77 -9.66 22.40
CA ALA A 241 32.14 -8.38 23.01
C ALA A 241 32.08 -8.42 24.53
N VAL A 242 31.12 -9.12 25.14
CA VAL A 242 31.07 -9.32 26.61
C VAL A 242 32.23 -10.16 27.09
N ALA A 243 32.64 -11.19 26.33
CA ALA A 243 33.84 -11.97 26.65
C ALA A 243 35.15 -11.15 26.54
N VAL A 244 35.22 -10.25 25.54
CA VAL A 244 36.37 -9.35 25.36
C VAL A 244 36.38 -8.20 26.40
N CYS A 245 35.20 -7.63 26.73
CA CYS A 245 35.08 -6.60 27.76
C CYS A 245 35.36 -7.14 29.16
N GLY A 246 34.99 -8.41 29.45
CA GLY A 246 35.36 -9.07 30.69
C GLY A 246 36.88 -9.25 30.88
N ALA A 247 37.60 -9.40 29.75
CA ALA A 247 39.07 -9.49 29.74
C ALA A 247 39.75 -8.13 29.82
N LEU A 248 39.09 -7.02 29.40
CA LEU A 248 39.66 -5.66 29.39
C LEU A 248 39.35 -4.85 30.65
N LEU A 249 38.40 -5.28 31.50
CA LEU A 249 38.08 -4.62 32.78
C LEU A 249 39.14 -4.88 33.88
N GLY A 250 40.19 -5.62 33.53
CA GLY A 250 41.35 -5.88 34.44
C GLY A 250 42.54 -4.94 34.24
N MET A 251 42.52 -3.94 33.37
CA MET A 251 43.63 -2.99 33.20
C MET A 251 43.22 -1.56 33.61
N PRO A 252 43.96 -0.89 34.48
CA PRO A 252 43.73 0.51 34.83
C PRO A 252 44.25 1.42 33.72
N GLY A 253 43.43 2.33 33.23
CA GLY A 253 43.78 3.35 32.24
C GLY A 253 42.70 4.42 32.12
N ASP A 254 43.09 5.64 32.48
CA ASP A 254 42.30 6.86 32.60
C ASP A 254 41.55 7.26 31.32
N GLY A 255 40.30 7.71 31.46
CA GLY A 255 39.63 8.44 30.40
C GLY A 255 38.09 8.34 30.32
N TRP A 256 37.41 8.72 31.38
CA TRP A 256 35.97 9.05 31.29
C TRP A 256 35.82 10.57 31.34
N GLY A 257 35.69 11.21 30.19
CA GLY A 257 35.23 12.60 30.08
C GLY A 257 33.71 12.70 30.13
N PRO A 258 33.15 13.85 30.58
CA PRO A 258 31.71 14.02 30.81
C PRO A 258 30.82 14.04 29.55
N ASP A 259 31.40 13.89 28.35
CA ASP A 259 30.68 13.95 27.06
C ASP A 259 30.48 12.60 26.35
N GLY A 260 30.68 11.50 27.07
CA GLY A 260 30.57 10.15 26.54
C GLY A 260 29.13 9.62 26.51
N ALA A 261 28.22 10.27 25.77
CA ALA A 261 26.97 9.63 25.35
C ALA A 261 27.35 8.41 24.50
N ALA A 262 27.00 7.21 24.93
CA ALA A 262 27.27 5.97 24.22
C ALA A 262 26.77 6.09 22.77
N ALA A 263 27.70 6.14 21.82
CA ALA A 263 27.39 6.25 20.40
C ALA A 263 26.44 5.11 19.99
N PRO A 264 25.36 5.37 19.24
CA PRO A 264 24.47 4.33 18.76
C PRO A 264 25.24 3.21 18.06
N PRO A 265 24.75 1.95 18.08
CA PRO A 265 25.47 0.80 17.47
C PRO A 265 25.90 1.03 16.01
N TYR A 266 25.17 1.89 15.29
CA TYR A 266 25.50 2.35 13.94
C TYR A 266 26.83 3.13 13.90
N ALA A 267 27.09 4.03 14.85
CA ALA A 267 28.28 4.87 14.89
C ALA A 267 29.56 4.10 15.25
N ARG A 268 29.48 2.84 15.67
CA ARG A 268 30.63 1.96 15.94
C ARG A 268 31.15 1.20 14.71
N ASN A 269 30.42 1.27 13.58
CA ASN A 269 30.83 0.67 12.32
C ASN A 269 31.73 1.68 11.56
N PRO A 270 32.99 1.37 11.24
CA PRO A 270 33.88 2.28 10.50
C PRO A 270 33.27 2.71 9.13
N ALA A 271 32.56 1.83 8.44
CA ALA A 271 31.88 2.16 7.19
C ALA A 271 30.76 3.16 7.41
N ALA A 272 30.01 3.02 8.50
CA ALA A 272 28.94 3.96 8.86
C ALA A 272 29.48 5.33 9.27
N GLN A 273 30.62 5.38 10.01
CA GLN A 273 31.31 6.64 10.31
C GLN A 273 31.85 7.30 9.04
N ALA A 274 32.44 6.51 8.15
CA ALA A 274 32.93 6.99 6.88
C ALA A 274 31.77 7.55 5.99
N ALA A 275 30.59 6.95 6.07
CA ALA A 275 29.40 7.42 5.36
C ALA A 275 28.89 8.79 5.82
N LEU A 276 29.25 9.23 7.02
CA LEU A 276 28.88 10.54 7.58
C LEU A 276 29.91 11.64 7.30
N ASP A 277 31.06 11.26 6.75
CA ASP A 277 32.18 12.21 6.49
C ASP A 277 32.03 12.81 5.08
N PRO A 278 31.74 14.12 4.94
CA PRO A 278 31.68 14.78 3.63
C PRO A 278 33.00 14.67 2.83
N GLY A 279 34.12 14.47 3.50
CA GLY A 279 35.42 14.32 2.85
C GLY A 279 35.63 12.95 2.21
N LYS A 280 34.74 11.99 2.50
CA LYS A 280 34.78 10.61 1.95
C LYS A 280 33.70 10.35 0.90
N LEU A 281 32.91 11.36 0.54
CA LEU A 281 31.96 11.23 -0.56
C LEU A 281 32.67 10.80 -1.85
N THR A 282 32.05 9.88 -2.58
CA THR A 282 32.56 9.51 -3.90
C THR A 282 32.25 10.64 -4.89
N LEU A 283 33.30 11.21 -5.48
CA LEU A 283 33.19 12.23 -6.51
C LEU A 283 33.68 11.64 -7.85
N VAL A 284 32.76 11.57 -8.82
CA VAL A 284 33.08 11.07 -10.17
C VAL A 284 33.58 12.23 -11.01
N PRO A 285 34.69 12.09 -11.75
CA PRO A 285 35.21 13.12 -12.66
C PRO A 285 34.22 13.51 -13.75
N ALA A 286 34.20 14.74 -14.20
CA ALA A 286 33.24 15.29 -15.15
C ALA A 286 33.15 14.51 -16.47
N GLY A 287 34.27 14.00 -17.00
CA GLY A 287 34.33 13.24 -18.25
C GLY A 287 34.27 11.72 -18.10
N ALA A 288 34.11 11.19 -16.89
CA ALA A 288 34.15 9.73 -16.65
C ALA A 288 33.09 8.93 -17.43
N TRP A 289 31.93 9.53 -17.69
CA TRP A 289 30.85 8.93 -18.45
C TRP A 289 31.18 8.72 -19.94
N GLU A 290 32.10 9.52 -20.52
CA GLU A 290 32.47 9.46 -21.95
C GLU A 290 33.26 8.20 -22.29
N SER A 291 34.08 7.73 -21.37
CA SER A 291 34.91 6.52 -21.51
C SER A 291 34.29 5.28 -20.86
N SER A 292 33.15 5.41 -20.19
CA SER A 292 32.47 4.31 -19.51
C SER A 292 31.60 3.51 -20.46
N ALA A 293 31.65 2.18 -20.35
CA ALA A 293 30.66 1.29 -20.96
C ALA A 293 29.30 1.33 -20.21
N ARG A 294 29.23 1.94 -19.02
CA ARG A 294 28.03 2.08 -18.21
C ARG A 294 27.37 3.42 -18.47
N THR A 295 26.03 3.43 -18.46
CA THR A 295 25.20 4.63 -18.59
C THR A 295 24.19 4.66 -17.45
N ASP A 296 24.68 4.53 -16.20
CA ASP A 296 23.88 4.57 -15.00
C ASP A 296 24.32 5.69 -14.06
N PHE A 297 23.70 5.82 -12.90
CA PHE A 297 24.01 6.88 -11.93
C PHE A 297 25.46 6.81 -11.38
N SER A 298 26.13 5.66 -11.44
CA SER A 298 27.48 5.50 -10.95
C SER A 298 28.54 6.31 -11.71
N VAL A 299 28.23 6.73 -12.94
CA VAL A 299 29.10 7.55 -13.79
C VAL A 299 28.70 9.02 -13.86
N TRP A 300 27.70 9.42 -13.10
CA TRP A 300 27.30 10.82 -13.03
C TRP A 300 28.33 11.64 -12.24
N PRO A 301 28.87 12.74 -12.80
CA PRO A 301 29.74 13.63 -12.05
C PRO A 301 28.95 14.42 -10.99
N ALA A 302 29.65 14.85 -9.94
CA ALA A 302 29.12 15.80 -9.00
C ALA A 302 28.96 17.18 -9.67
N ARG A 303 27.79 17.80 -9.59
CA ARG A 303 27.44 19.06 -10.21
C ARG A 303 26.75 20.01 -9.23
N GLY A 304 26.75 21.30 -9.56
CA GLY A 304 26.16 22.36 -8.75
C GLY A 304 27.18 23.17 -7.94
N ALA A 305 26.81 24.41 -7.64
CA ALA A 305 27.70 25.39 -7.01
C ALA A 305 28.07 25.09 -5.54
N LEU A 306 27.33 24.20 -4.86
CA LEU A 306 27.51 23.88 -3.43
C LEU A 306 28.19 22.52 -3.18
N THR A 307 28.79 21.91 -4.20
CA THR A 307 29.52 20.63 -4.07
C THR A 307 30.69 20.71 -3.09
N GLY A 308 31.25 21.89 -2.84
CA GLY A 308 32.28 22.16 -1.85
C GLY A 308 31.78 22.56 -0.46
N ASP A 309 30.48 22.80 -0.27
CA ASP A 309 29.91 23.20 1.03
C ASP A 309 29.86 22.00 2.00
N LYS A 310 30.95 21.83 2.75
CA LYS A 310 31.07 20.77 3.75
C LYS A 310 30.00 20.85 4.85
N GLY A 311 29.50 22.05 5.15
CA GLY A 311 28.44 22.25 6.14
C GLY A 311 27.12 21.67 5.68
N LEU A 312 26.68 22.00 4.46
CA LEU A 312 25.50 21.46 3.81
C LEU A 312 25.59 19.94 3.64
N LEU A 313 26.72 19.45 3.10
CA LEU A 313 26.92 18.01 2.88
C LEU A 313 26.90 17.22 4.19
N ARG A 314 27.49 17.77 5.27
CA ARG A 314 27.45 17.14 6.61
C ARG A 314 26.00 17.07 7.14
N ARG A 315 25.19 18.13 6.97
CA ARG A 315 23.79 18.11 7.38
C ARG A 315 22.99 17.07 6.58
N ALA A 316 23.17 17.04 5.26
CA ALA A 316 22.51 16.06 4.40
C ALA A 316 22.81 14.61 4.81
N LEU A 317 24.08 14.29 5.05
CA LEU A 317 24.52 12.96 5.49
C LEU A 317 23.99 12.62 6.90
N ALA A 318 24.04 13.58 7.82
CA ALA A 318 23.55 13.40 9.19
C ALA A 318 22.03 13.13 9.22
N VAL A 319 21.26 13.91 8.42
CA VAL A 319 19.82 13.73 8.29
C VAL A 319 19.51 12.39 7.62
N TRP A 320 20.26 11.98 6.59
CA TRP A 320 20.07 10.66 5.99
C TRP A 320 20.34 9.53 6.99
N ALA A 321 21.38 9.63 7.77
CA ALA A 321 21.71 8.62 8.78
C ALA A 321 20.68 8.57 9.91
N ARG A 322 20.19 9.72 10.33
CA ARG A 322 19.23 9.84 11.44
C ARG A 322 18.32 11.05 11.24
N PRO A 323 17.24 10.92 10.49
CA PRO A 323 16.30 12.02 10.33
C PRO A 323 15.66 12.38 11.68
N GLY A 324 15.68 13.66 12.00
CA GLY A 324 15.02 14.21 13.20
C GLY A 324 13.49 14.29 12.99
N GLY A 325 12.72 14.49 14.06
CA GLY A 325 11.27 14.61 14.02
C GLY A 325 10.74 15.82 13.21
N SER A 326 11.60 16.80 12.92
CA SER A 326 11.26 17.97 12.08
C SER A 326 11.55 17.79 10.58
N VAL A 327 12.09 16.62 10.18
CA VAL A 327 12.40 16.29 8.78
C VAL A 327 11.28 15.46 8.18
N GLN A 328 10.78 15.88 7.03
CA GLN A 328 9.81 15.08 6.27
C GLN A 328 10.56 14.00 5.49
N VAL A 329 10.22 12.73 5.75
CA VAL A 329 10.86 11.60 5.08
C VAL A 329 9.85 10.91 4.18
N SER A 330 10.16 10.81 2.89
CA SER A 330 9.39 10.04 1.92
C SER A 330 10.27 8.99 1.23
N ALA A 331 9.64 7.89 0.79
CA ALA A 331 10.32 6.85 0.04
C ALA A 331 9.36 6.19 -0.93
N THR A 332 9.83 5.91 -2.13
CA THR A 332 9.05 5.12 -3.10
C THR A 332 8.73 3.73 -2.53
N PRO A 333 7.59 3.12 -2.90
CA PRO A 333 7.23 1.79 -2.41
C PRO A 333 8.38 0.78 -2.57
N GLY A 334 8.69 0.07 -1.48
CA GLY A 334 9.78 -0.91 -1.46
C GLY A 334 11.21 -0.36 -1.32
N THR A 335 11.37 0.96 -1.16
CA THR A 335 12.66 1.60 -0.94
C THR A 335 12.96 1.73 0.56
N PRO A 336 14.10 1.18 1.05
CA PRO A 336 14.49 1.35 2.45
C PRO A 336 14.94 2.80 2.70
N SER A 337 14.45 3.42 3.79
CA SER A 337 14.82 4.78 4.20
C SER A 337 15.97 4.84 5.22
N GLY A 338 16.62 3.71 5.54
CA GLY A 338 17.71 3.65 6.51
C GLY A 338 18.98 4.38 6.04
N ALA A 339 19.95 4.50 6.97
CA ALA A 339 21.24 5.11 6.72
C ALA A 339 22.00 4.50 5.52
N PRO A 340 22.91 5.25 4.89
CA PRO A 340 23.72 4.72 3.79
C PRO A 340 24.66 3.61 4.30
N PRO A 341 24.89 2.54 3.51
CA PRO A 341 25.73 1.42 3.93
C PRO A 341 27.23 1.76 3.97
N GLY A 342 27.65 2.82 3.30
CA GLY A 342 29.01 3.35 3.19
C GLY A 342 28.96 4.75 2.59
N PRO A 343 30.13 5.37 2.31
CA PRO A 343 30.19 6.68 1.69
C PRO A 343 29.42 6.72 0.37
N PRO A 344 28.38 7.54 0.25
CA PRO A 344 27.61 7.65 -0.99
C PRO A 344 28.34 8.49 -2.04
N GLN A 345 27.92 8.39 -3.28
CA GLN A 345 28.35 9.27 -4.37
C GLN A 345 27.54 10.56 -4.33
N LEU A 346 28.20 11.70 -4.49
CA LEU A 346 27.55 12.99 -4.69
C LEU A 346 27.18 13.15 -6.17
N LEU A 347 25.92 13.37 -6.47
CA LEU A 347 25.42 13.64 -7.82
C LEU A 347 25.19 15.14 -8.04
N TYR A 348 24.70 15.85 -7.02
CA TYR A 348 24.39 17.28 -7.09
C TYR A 348 24.40 17.93 -5.71
N ALA A 349 24.89 19.16 -5.65
CA ALA A 349 24.67 20.05 -4.51
C ALA A 349 24.57 21.50 -5.03
N GLY A 350 23.41 22.12 -4.85
CA GLY A 350 23.17 23.47 -5.38
C GLY A 350 21.88 24.08 -4.86
N GLU A 351 21.66 25.32 -5.25
CA GLU A 351 20.39 26.02 -5.00
C GLU A 351 19.39 25.71 -6.11
N VAL A 352 18.18 25.37 -5.72
CA VAL A 352 17.04 25.09 -6.60
C VAL A 352 15.82 25.80 -6.03
N ASP A 353 15.32 26.79 -6.75
CA ASP A 353 14.23 27.68 -6.29
C ASP A 353 14.55 28.30 -4.91
N GLN A 354 13.78 28.00 -3.86
CA GLN A 354 13.96 28.50 -2.51
C GLN A 354 14.68 27.51 -1.58
N SER A 355 15.31 26.48 -2.14
CA SER A 355 15.91 25.39 -1.36
C SER A 355 17.37 25.14 -1.76
N ARG A 356 18.16 24.62 -0.82
CA ARG A 356 19.45 23.98 -1.08
C ARG A 356 19.19 22.48 -1.20
N VAL A 357 19.57 21.89 -2.31
CA VAL A 357 19.31 20.50 -2.64
C VAL A 357 20.62 19.71 -2.76
N VAL A 358 20.65 18.55 -2.14
CA VAL A 358 21.75 17.58 -2.27
C VAL A 358 21.20 16.26 -2.77
N LEU A 359 21.74 15.73 -3.88
CA LEU A 359 21.45 14.39 -4.39
C LEU A 359 22.63 13.48 -4.12
N LEU A 360 22.35 12.36 -3.47
CA LEU A 360 23.33 11.32 -3.12
C LEU A 360 22.89 9.97 -3.69
N TYR A 361 23.86 9.15 -4.09
CA TYR A 361 23.61 7.80 -4.62
C TYR A 361 24.46 6.77 -3.87
N ASP A 362 23.84 5.67 -3.39
CA ASP A 362 24.50 4.62 -2.62
C ASP A 362 24.64 3.28 -3.36
N GLY A 363 24.47 3.28 -4.69
CA GLY A 363 24.50 2.08 -5.52
C GLY A 363 23.14 1.36 -5.64
N LEU A 364 22.21 1.62 -4.72
CA LEU A 364 20.85 1.02 -4.70
C LEU A 364 19.74 2.05 -4.92
N ARG A 365 19.96 3.26 -4.35
CA ARG A 365 18.94 4.31 -4.30
C ARG A 365 19.55 5.70 -4.41
N ILE A 366 18.73 6.63 -4.85
CA ILE A 366 19.00 8.06 -4.76
C ILE A 366 18.33 8.57 -3.49
N ALA A 367 19.06 9.38 -2.72
CA ALA A 367 18.56 10.18 -1.63
C ALA A 367 18.60 11.65 -2.02
N ARG A 368 17.46 12.35 -1.95
CA ARG A 368 17.36 13.80 -2.14
C ARG A 368 17.14 14.46 -0.80
N TYR A 369 18.09 15.24 -0.36
CA TYR A 369 17.95 16.15 0.77
C TYR A 369 17.65 17.55 0.28
N ALA A 370 16.68 18.22 0.88
CA ALA A 370 16.35 19.61 0.61
C ALA A 370 16.16 20.37 1.92
N GLU A 371 16.80 21.54 2.05
CA GLU A 371 16.63 22.47 3.16
C GLU A 371 16.35 23.88 2.66
N ALA A 372 15.79 24.76 3.48
CA ALA A 372 15.59 26.16 3.12
C ALA A 372 16.94 26.88 2.88
N LYS A 373 16.95 27.95 2.09
CA LYS A 373 18.18 28.70 1.74
C LYS A 373 18.89 29.34 2.94
N ASP A 374 18.18 29.70 3.98
CA ASP A 374 18.72 30.24 5.22
C ASP A 374 19.50 29.20 6.04
N GLY A 375 19.43 27.94 5.65
CA GLY A 375 20.11 26.83 6.27
C GLY A 375 19.38 26.28 7.48
N GLY A 376 19.63 25.01 7.77
CA GLY A 376 19.06 24.29 8.91
C GLY A 376 18.19 23.11 8.53
N THR A 377 18.03 22.20 9.49
CA THR A 377 17.29 20.95 9.25
C THR A 377 15.79 21.03 9.61
N ARG A 378 15.35 22.17 10.15
CA ARG A 378 13.93 22.36 10.51
C ARG A 378 13.11 22.52 9.22
N GLY A 379 12.14 21.62 9.02
CA GLY A 379 11.32 21.63 7.81
C GLY A 379 12.06 21.09 6.57
N ALA A 380 13.23 20.48 6.73
CA ALA A 380 13.93 19.83 5.63
C ALA A 380 13.15 18.59 5.15
N ALA A 381 13.37 18.22 3.90
CA ALA A 381 12.81 17.02 3.28
C ALA A 381 13.93 16.03 2.92
N LEU A 382 13.65 14.74 3.07
CA LEU A 382 14.52 13.64 2.69
C LEU A 382 13.72 12.59 1.93
N ASP A 383 13.95 12.51 0.63
CA ASP A 383 13.21 11.62 -0.26
C ASP A 383 14.13 10.52 -0.80
N PHE A 384 13.58 9.31 -0.94
CA PHE A 384 14.30 8.17 -1.45
C PHE A 384 13.62 7.55 -2.66
N ALA A 385 14.38 7.28 -3.70
CA ALA A 385 13.95 6.46 -4.82
C ALA A 385 14.90 5.29 -5.03
N ARG A 386 14.34 4.11 -5.22
CA ARG A 386 15.09 2.93 -5.61
C ARG A 386 15.46 3.02 -7.08
N VAL A 387 16.72 2.75 -7.40
CA VAL A 387 17.25 2.84 -8.78
C VAL A 387 18.21 1.68 -9.10
N ASP A 388 18.14 0.59 -8.33
CA ASP A 388 18.97 -0.59 -8.58
C ASP A 388 18.61 -1.22 -9.93
N GLY A 389 19.64 -1.44 -10.74
CA GLY A 389 19.48 -1.93 -12.12
C GLY A 389 19.01 -0.86 -13.12
N ALA A 390 19.00 0.43 -12.73
CA ALA A 390 18.87 1.53 -13.69
C ALA A 390 20.04 1.51 -14.66
N SER A 391 19.75 1.63 -15.95
CA SER A 391 20.77 1.72 -16.99
C SER A 391 20.21 2.48 -18.18
N GLY A 392 21.09 3.16 -18.93
CA GLY A 392 20.69 3.91 -20.10
C GLY A 392 19.55 4.87 -19.81
N THR A 393 18.42 4.58 -20.41
CA THR A 393 17.23 5.45 -20.38
C THR A 393 16.52 5.58 -19.03
N ASP A 394 16.80 4.70 -18.07
CA ASP A 394 16.22 4.80 -16.71
C ASP A 394 17.01 5.77 -15.82
N ALA A 395 18.24 6.14 -16.26
CA ALA A 395 19.13 7.04 -15.54
C ALA A 395 19.32 8.38 -16.27
N ASP A 396 18.35 8.82 -17.07
CA ASP A 396 18.47 10.02 -17.89
C ASP A 396 18.13 11.32 -17.13
N ALA A 397 17.36 11.22 -16.06
CA ALA A 397 16.95 12.39 -15.27
C ALA A 397 16.58 12.04 -13.83
N VAL A 398 16.75 13.00 -12.92
CA VAL A 398 16.32 12.95 -11.53
C VAL A 398 15.64 14.25 -11.15
N VAL A 399 14.57 14.21 -10.40
CA VAL A 399 13.84 15.38 -9.90
C VAL A 399 14.67 16.08 -8.83
N LEU A 400 14.97 17.36 -9.06
CA LEU A 400 15.59 18.24 -8.08
C LEU A 400 14.58 18.88 -7.13
N GLY A 401 13.44 19.29 -7.67
CA GLY A 401 12.41 19.93 -6.88
C GLY A 401 11.06 19.98 -7.59
N ARG A 402 10.02 20.12 -6.78
CA ARG A 402 8.65 20.42 -7.22
C ARG A 402 8.15 21.59 -6.41
N THR A 403 7.86 22.71 -7.08
CA THR A 403 7.45 23.95 -6.44
C THR A 403 6.41 24.64 -7.31
N ASP A 404 5.36 25.16 -6.70
CA ASP A 404 4.29 25.91 -7.38
C ASP A 404 3.69 25.20 -8.60
N GLY A 405 3.46 23.90 -8.49
CA GLY A 405 2.92 23.10 -9.59
C GLY A 405 3.92 22.69 -10.66
N ASN A 406 5.17 23.14 -10.57
CA ASN A 406 6.24 22.87 -11.53
C ASN A 406 7.24 21.82 -11.01
N VAL A 407 7.98 21.20 -11.93
CA VAL A 407 9.07 20.28 -11.66
C VAL A 407 10.34 20.75 -12.36
N ARG A 408 11.49 20.52 -11.69
CA ARG A 408 12.85 20.69 -12.26
C ARG A 408 13.60 19.38 -12.18
N TYR A 409 14.40 19.11 -13.19
CA TYR A 409 15.22 17.90 -13.28
C TYR A 409 16.71 18.24 -13.34
N LEU A 410 17.51 17.34 -12.82
CA LEU A 410 18.91 17.18 -13.18
C LEU A 410 18.97 16.10 -14.28
N THR A 411 19.44 16.47 -15.47
CA THR A 411 19.57 15.53 -16.59
C THR A 411 20.92 14.84 -16.57
N ALA A 412 20.99 13.62 -17.13
CA ALA A 412 22.24 12.89 -17.29
C ALA A 412 23.27 13.67 -18.14
N PRO A 413 24.57 13.44 -17.92
CA PRO A 413 25.61 14.16 -18.68
C PRO A 413 25.60 13.85 -20.18
N TRP A 414 25.07 12.69 -20.60
CA TRP A 414 24.96 12.29 -22.02
C TRP A 414 23.72 12.87 -22.73
N VAL A 415 22.78 13.46 -22.02
CA VAL A 415 21.61 14.12 -22.62
C VAL A 415 22.05 15.36 -23.39
N ARG A 416 21.73 15.43 -24.68
CA ARG A 416 22.07 16.55 -25.57
C ARG A 416 21.05 17.64 -25.54
N THR A 417 19.77 17.30 -25.73
CA THR A 417 18.65 18.24 -25.74
C THR A 417 17.52 17.79 -24.83
N ALA A 418 16.80 18.75 -24.31
CA ALA A 418 15.59 18.57 -23.53
C ALA A 418 14.47 19.43 -24.12
N ALA A 419 13.25 18.89 -24.12
CA ALA A 419 12.05 19.61 -24.49
C ALA A 419 10.87 19.18 -23.63
N VAL A 420 9.84 20.02 -23.55
CA VAL A 420 8.55 19.69 -22.92
C VAL A 420 7.50 19.54 -23.99
N ARG A 421 6.68 18.51 -23.86
CA ARG A 421 5.56 18.25 -24.75
C ARG A 421 4.30 17.98 -23.96
N ASP A 422 3.21 18.68 -24.30
CA ASP A 422 1.89 18.35 -23.79
C ASP A 422 1.26 17.27 -24.68
N LEU A 423 1.10 16.07 -24.14
CA LEU A 423 0.52 14.95 -24.88
C LEU A 423 -0.90 15.24 -25.37
N LEU A 424 -1.68 16.05 -24.62
CA LEU A 424 -3.05 16.35 -24.98
C LEU A 424 -3.15 17.34 -26.15
N LYS A 425 -2.16 18.21 -26.32
CA LYS A 425 -2.08 19.11 -27.49
C LYS A 425 -1.64 18.36 -28.74
N SER A 426 -0.83 17.30 -28.59
CA SER A 426 -0.42 16.44 -29.72
C SER A 426 -1.60 15.66 -30.32
N ALA A 427 -2.66 15.39 -29.56
CA ALA A 427 -3.90 14.79 -30.05
C ALA A 427 -4.79 15.75 -30.87
N ALA A 428 -4.59 17.06 -30.76
CA ALA A 428 -5.40 18.06 -31.46
C ALA A 428 -5.03 18.22 -32.97
N GLY A 429 -4.02 17.52 -33.45
CA GLY A 429 -3.71 17.35 -34.88
C GLY A 429 -4.57 16.28 -35.52
N ALA A 430 -5.91 16.35 -35.38
CA ALA A 430 -6.87 15.43 -36.00
C ALA A 430 -7.09 15.70 -37.51
N PRO A 431 -7.61 14.69 -38.26
CA PRO A 431 -7.57 14.65 -39.71
C PRO A 431 -8.38 15.76 -40.36
N GLY A 432 -7.70 16.65 -41.09
CA GLY A 432 -8.26 17.78 -41.82
C GLY A 432 -7.27 18.90 -42.15
N ALA A 433 -6.10 18.96 -41.53
CA ALA A 433 -5.09 19.94 -41.88
C ALA A 433 -4.25 19.45 -43.08
N THR A 434 -4.58 19.91 -44.25
CA THR A 434 -3.76 19.85 -45.48
C THR A 434 -2.47 20.62 -45.25
N GLY A 435 -1.47 20.04 -44.65
CA GLY A 435 -0.12 20.56 -44.50
C GLY A 435 0.83 19.82 -45.42
N THR A 436 1.54 20.56 -46.22
CA THR A 436 2.53 20.13 -47.21
C THR A 436 3.52 19.11 -46.63
N PRO A 437 3.82 17.99 -47.31
CA PRO A 437 4.85 17.01 -46.88
C PRO A 437 6.23 17.63 -47.04
N GLY A 438 6.92 17.95 -45.97
CA GLY A 438 8.28 18.47 -46.11
C GLY A 438 8.98 18.98 -44.83
N ALA A 439 8.30 19.02 -43.69
CA ALA A 439 8.97 19.35 -42.45
C ALA A 439 8.99 18.11 -41.55
N SER A 440 10.16 17.52 -41.35
CA SER A 440 10.46 16.58 -40.26
C SER A 440 10.19 17.30 -38.92
N GLY A 441 8.92 17.35 -38.53
CA GLY A 441 8.42 18.27 -37.53
C GLY A 441 8.37 17.65 -36.15
N THR A 442 9.18 18.10 -35.27
CA THR A 442 8.98 18.22 -33.82
C THR A 442 7.78 19.14 -33.47
N SER A 443 6.70 19.07 -34.25
CA SER A 443 5.50 19.89 -34.06
C SER A 443 4.89 19.62 -32.69
N GLY A 444 4.98 20.61 -31.79
CA GLY A 444 4.35 20.61 -30.46
C GLY A 444 5.28 20.37 -29.26
N ALA A 445 6.59 20.14 -29.44
CA ALA A 445 7.57 20.18 -28.36
C ALA A 445 8.14 21.59 -28.21
N THR A 446 8.23 22.07 -26.97
CA THR A 446 8.91 23.35 -26.65
C THR A 446 10.28 23.03 -26.09
N ALA A 447 11.34 23.60 -26.68
CA ALA A 447 12.68 23.43 -26.16
C ALA A 447 12.77 23.86 -24.69
N LEU A 448 13.39 23.01 -23.87
CA LEU A 448 13.58 23.26 -22.43
C LEU A 448 15.03 23.63 -22.18
N ALA A 449 15.27 24.86 -21.75
CA ALA A 449 16.60 25.32 -21.40
C ALA A 449 17.16 24.55 -20.19
N ARG A 450 18.49 24.40 -20.15
CA ARG A 450 19.23 23.76 -19.06
C ARG A 450 20.44 24.62 -18.69
N SER A 451 20.76 24.66 -17.39
CA SER A 451 22.02 25.26 -16.94
C SER A 451 23.24 24.44 -17.39
N ALA A 452 24.43 24.98 -17.20
CA ALA A 452 25.69 24.25 -17.43
C ALA A 452 25.79 22.98 -16.57
N ASP A 453 25.18 22.96 -15.39
CA ASP A 453 25.10 21.80 -14.51
C ASP A 453 24.06 20.76 -14.97
N GLY A 454 23.30 21.02 -16.02
CA GLY A 454 22.24 20.13 -16.52
C GLY A 454 20.92 20.24 -15.80
N VAL A 455 20.69 21.31 -15.02
CA VAL A 455 19.41 21.60 -14.36
C VAL A 455 18.45 22.23 -15.36
N THR A 456 17.25 21.68 -15.48
CA THR A 456 16.23 22.21 -16.41
C THR A 456 15.55 23.46 -15.85
N GLU A 457 15.03 24.30 -16.74
CA GLU A 457 13.99 25.26 -16.35
C GLU A 457 12.75 24.54 -15.81
N PRO A 458 11.91 25.22 -14.99
CA PRO A 458 10.71 24.60 -14.44
C PRO A 458 9.62 24.49 -15.50
N PHE A 459 8.85 23.40 -15.43
CA PHE A 459 7.62 23.26 -16.21
C PHE A 459 6.54 22.54 -15.41
N ALA A 460 5.28 22.72 -15.79
CA ALA A 460 4.14 22.19 -15.05
C ALA A 460 4.19 20.67 -14.94
N SER A 461 4.21 20.17 -13.70
CA SER A 461 4.28 18.73 -13.39
C SER A 461 2.91 18.07 -13.46
N PRO A 462 2.74 16.99 -14.23
CA PRO A 462 1.52 16.21 -14.19
C PRO A 462 1.29 15.53 -12.82
N ALA A 463 2.34 15.26 -12.05
CA ALA A 463 2.21 14.66 -10.72
C ALA A 463 1.50 15.58 -9.71
N LEU A 464 1.59 16.88 -9.88
CA LEU A 464 1.01 17.88 -8.97
C LEU A 464 -0.36 18.40 -9.44
N GLN A 465 -0.84 17.96 -10.60
CA GLN A 465 -2.14 18.40 -11.10
C GLN A 465 -3.28 17.82 -10.26
N THR A 466 -4.21 18.69 -9.88
CA THR A 466 -5.46 18.35 -9.19
C THR A 466 -6.65 18.64 -10.09
N GLY A 467 -7.72 17.84 -9.98
CA GLY A 467 -8.94 18.00 -10.76
C GLY A 467 -8.86 17.38 -12.17
N GLU A 468 -9.55 18.01 -13.14
CA GLU A 468 -9.65 17.47 -14.50
C GLU A 468 -8.31 17.47 -15.23
N CYS A 469 -8.05 16.41 -16.00
CA CYS A 469 -6.87 16.28 -16.84
C CYS A 469 -6.98 17.19 -18.08
N ARG A 470 -6.43 18.39 -17.99
CA ARG A 470 -6.45 19.39 -19.09
C ARG A 470 -5.13 19.48 -19.87
N SER A 471 -4.04 18.98 -19.29
CA SER A 471 -2.73 18.89 -19.91
C SER A 471 -1.98 17.69 -19.32
N TRP A 472 -1.03 17.15 -20.05
CA TRP A 472 -0.13 16.12 -19.55
C TRP A 472 1.26 16.35 -20.14
N ASN A 473 2.09 17.09 -19.40
CA ASN A 473 3.43 17.40 -19.84
C ASN A 473 4.39 16.24 -19.62
N VAL A 474 5.13 15.92 -20.65
CA VAL A 474 6.22 14.93 -20.61
C VAL A 474 7.53 15.61 -20.91
N LEU A 475 8.60 15.09 -20.33
CA LEU A 475 9.96 15.50 -20.62
C LEU A 475 10.48 14.64 -21.79
N GLU A 476 10.85 15.29 -22.86
CA GLU A 476 11.46 14.71 -24.05
C GLU A 476 12.98 14.91 -23.97
N LEU A 477 13.72 13.81 -23.89
CA LEU A 477 15.17 13.81 -23.78
C LEU A 477 15.79 13.15 -25.02
N THR A 478 16.80 13.78 -25.60
CA THR A 478 17.54 13.26 -26.75
C THR A 478 19.00 13.07 -26.40
N ASP A 479 19.53 11.90 -26.73
CA ASP A 479 20.96 11.59 -26.67
C ASP A 479 21.46 10.98 -28.00
N ARG A 480 22.58 10.26 -27.98
CA ARG A 480 23.13 9.57 -29.17
C ARG A 480 22.26 8.39 -29.60
N SER A 481 21.49 7.79 -28.73
CA SER A 481 20.68 6.60 -29.01
C SER A 481 19.26 6.94 -29.51
N GLY A 482 18.84 8.19 -29.39
CA GLY A 482 17.52 8.64 -29.84
C GLY A 482 16.82 9.59 -28.89
N THR A 483 15.53 9.78 -29.16
CA THR A 483 14.65 10.64 -28.36
C THR A 483 13.66 9.79 -27.56
N ARG A 484 13.48 10.11 -26.30
CA ARG A 484 12.64 9.38 -25.37
C ARG A 484 11.70 10.29 -24.61
N LEU A 485 10.52 9.79 -24.28
CA LEU A 485 9.53 10.45 -23.45
C LEU A 485 9.58 9.91 -22.04
N THR A 486 9.64 10.79 -21.06
CA THR A 486 9.49 10.44 -19.63
C THR A 486 8.44 11.32 -18.98
N THR A 487 7.76 10.81 -17.99
CA THR A 487 6.68 11.50 -17.28
C THR A 487 6.92 11.54 -15.78
N ASP A 488 6.53 12.63 -15.15
CA ASP A 488 6.53 12.77 -13.70
C ASP A 488 5.29 12.10 -13.11
N LEU A 489 5.50 11.04 -12.35
CA LEU A 489 4.46 10.34 -11.60
C LEU A 489 4.58 10.54 -10.07
N GLY A 490 5.38 11.53 -9.63
CA GLY A 490 5.57 11.85 -8.21
C GLY A 490 6.86 11.29 -7.60
N GLU A 491 7.59 10.45 -8.33
CA GLU A 491 8.82 9.82 -7.88
C GLU A 491 10.06 10.72 -8.14
N LEU A 492 11.21 10.41 -7.54
CA LEU A 492 12.47 11.13 -7.85
C LEU A 492 12.98 10.85 -9.26
N THR A 493 12.72 9.66 -9.80
CA THR A 493 13.05 9.32 -11.19
C THR A 493 11.79 9.35 -12.03
N PRO A 494 11.76 10.09 -13.16
CA PRO A 494 10.59 10.09 -14.04
C PRO A 494 10.41 8.72 -14.69
N ALA A 495 9.15 8.32 -14.92
CA ALA A 495 8.83 7.07 -15.56
C ALA A 495 9.00 7.16 -17.07
N ARG A 496 9.71 6.21 -17.68
CA ARG A 496 9.85 6.12 -19.15
C ARG A 496 8.55 5.67 -19.80
N LEU A 497 8.15 6.33 -20.88
CA LEU A 497 7.03 5.92 -21.72
C LEU A 497 7.54 5.10 -22.91
N THR A 498 6.98 3.91 -23.10
CA THR A 498 7.28 3.02 -24.20
C THR A 498 6.00 2.62 -24.93
N SER A 499 6.13 2.16 -26.15
CA SER A 499 5.03 1.57 -26.92
C SER A 499 5.48 0.27 -27.60
N GLY A 500 4.51 -0.59 -27.88
CA GLY A 500 4.75 -1.84 -28.57
C GLY A 500 4.39 -3.09 -27.77
N ARG A 501 4.38 -4.22 -28.48
CA ARG A 501 4.02 -5.52 -27.88
C ARG A 501 4.99 -5.88 -26.75
N PRO A 502 4.51 -6.42 -25.62
CA PRO A 502 5.36 -6.88 -24.55
C PRO A 502 6.49 -7.79 -25.04
N GLY A 503 7.72 -7.50 -24.58
CA GLY A 503 8.94 -8.17 -25.04
C GLY A 503 9.56 -7.60 -26.32
N ARG A 504 8.89 -6.69 -27.02
CA ARG A 504 9.38 -5.93 -28.19
C ARG A 504 8.92 -4.48 -28.10
N THR A 505 9.19 -3.84 -26.96
CA THR A 505 8.85 -2.45 -26.71
C THR A 505 9.92 -1.52 -27.27
N GLY A 506 9.50 -0.37 -27.81
CA GLY A 506 10.37 0.71 -28.29
C GLY A 506 10.07 2.02 -27.58
N ASP A 507 10.82 3.07 -27.93
CA ASP A 507 10.52 4.42 -27.49
C ASP A 507 9.17 4.87 -28.07
N ALA A 508 8.34 5.44 -27.23
CA ALA A 508 7.01 5.90 -27.62
C ALA A 508 7.03 7.26 -28.30
N SER A 509 6.14 7.45 -29.26
CA SER A 509 5.81 8.77 -29.76
C SER A 509 4.74 9.44 -28.91
N ALA A 510 4.63 10.77 -29.02
CA ALA A 510 3.56 11.51 -28.35
C ALA A 510 2.17 11.07 -28.83
N ALA A 511 2.04 10.68 -30.10
CA ALA A 511 0.78 10.20 -30.68
C ALA A 511 0.31 8.88 -30.05
N ASP A 512 1.23 7.97 -29.70
CA ASP A 512 0.91 6.71 -29.03
C ASP A 512 0.27 6.94 -27.66
N TRP A 513 0.68 8.01 -26.97
CA TRP A 513 0.27 8.30 -25.59
C TRP A 513 -0.83 9.35 -25.46
N ALA A 514 -1.07 10.16 -26.49
CA ALA A 514 -2.08 11.20 -26.43
C ALA A 514 -3.48 10.72 -25.97
N PRO A 515 -4.01 9.60 -26.48
CA PRO A 515 -5.32 9.09 -26.03
C PRO A 515 -5.28 8.45 -24.63
N LEU A 516 -4.11 8.18 -24.08
CA LEU A 516 -3.90 7.46 -22.83
C LEU A 516 -3.36 8.34 -21.71
N ALA A 517 -2.95 9.57 -22.02
CA ALA A 517 -2.20 10.44 -21.10
C ALA A 517 -2.90 10.61 -19.74
N CYS A 518 -4.20 10.85 -19.73
CA CYS A 518 -4.95 11.07 -18.49
C CYS A 518 -5.00 9.82 -17.59
N SER A 519 -4.93 8.63 -18.14
CA SER A 519 -4.91 7.38 -17.37
C SER A 519 -3.61 7.16 -16.60
N LEU A 520 -2.52 7.86 -16.96
CA LEU A 520 -1.27 7.84 -16.23
C LEU A 520 -1.42 8.35 -14.78
N ALA A 521 -2.47 9.12 -14.49
CA ALA A 521 -2.79 9.56 -13.14
C ALA A 521 -2.99 8.39 -12.16
N ASP A 522 -3.50 7.25 -12.62
CA ASP A 522 -3.70 6.05 -11.83
C ASP A 522 -2.38 5.37 -11.39
N ALA A 523 -1.27 5.73 -12.02
CA ALA A 523 0.06 5.19 -11.73
C ALA A 523 0.91 6.09 -10.80
N ARG A 524 0.40 7.25 -10.36
CA ARG A 524 1.14 8.19 -9.51
C ARG A 524 1.49 7.59 -8.15
N GLY A 525 2.69 7.88 -7.66
CA GLY A 525 3.15 7.49 -6.32
C GLY A 525 3.35 5.98 -6.11
N GLN A 526 3.42 5.20 -7.18
CA GLN A 526 3.49 3.73 -7.12
C GLN A 526 4.91 3.16 -7.32
N GLY A 527 5.94 4.00 -7.40
CA GLY A 527 7.31 3.57 -7.67
C GLY A 527 7.51 3.09 -9.10
N VAL A 528 6.85 3.73 -10.06
CA VAL A 528 6.85 3.32 -11.46
C VAL A 528 8.20 3.65 -12.11
N ARG A 529 8.80 2.65 -12.76
CA ARG A 529 10.02 2.77 -13.57
C ARG A 529 9.71 3.10 -15.03
N SER A 530 8.76 2.38 -15.60
CA SER A 530 8.36 2.55 -16.99
C SER A 530 6.90 2.22 -17.19
N VAL A 531 6.28 2.82 -18.18
CA VAL A 531 4.91 2.51 -18.60
C VAL A 531 4.93 2.17 -20.08
N ASN A 532 4.44 0.97 -20.40
CA ASN A 532 4.30 0.49 -21.77
C ASN A 532 2.83 0.50 -22.18
N SER A 533 2.55 0.91 -23.41
CA SER A 533 1.23 0.81 -24.03
C SER A 533 1.28 0.01 -25.30
N TRP A 534 0.30 -0.86 -25.53
CA TRP A 534 0.16 -1.56 -26.80
C TRP A 534 -1.29 -1.91 -27.12
N ARG A 535 -1.64 -1.83 -28.39
CA ARG A 535 -2.95 -2.21 -28.89
C ARG A 535 -2.99 -3.71 -29.10
N TYR A 536 -3.84 -4.41 -28.33
CA TYR A 536 -3.96 -5.86 -28.41
C TYR A 536 -5.11 -6.35 -29.27
N ALA A 537 -6.17 -5.50 -29.48
CA ALA A 537 -7.27 -5.84 -30.36
C ALA A 537 -7.89 -4.60 -31.01
N ARG A 538 -8.60 -4.83 -32.11
CA ARG A 538 -9.50 -3.89 -32.78
C ARG A 538 -10.86 -4.56 -32.91
N GLN A 539 -11.92 -3.88 -32.48
CA GLN A 539 -13.26 -4.44 -32.45
C GLN A 539 -14.24 -3.58 -33.24
N PRO A 540 -14.83 -4.10 -34.31
CA PRO A 540 -15.98 -3.45 -34.98
C PRO A 540 -17.12 -3.26 -33.97
N LEU A 541 -17.71 -2.08 -33.95
CA LEU A 541 -18.84 -1.77 -33.09
C LEU A 541 -20.15 -2.34 -33.66
N PRO A 542 -21.03 -2.91 -32.80
CA PRO A 542 -22.25 -3.59 -33.25
C PRO A 542 -23.25 -2.72 -34.01
N ASP A 543 -23.19 -1.38 -33.78
CA ASP A 543 -24.04 -0.40 -34.43
C ASP A 543 -23.46 0.17 -35.75
N GLY A 544 -22.31 -0.34 -36.18
CA GLY A 544 -21.67 0.12 -37.41
C GLY A 544 -20.99 1.51 -37.27
N SER A 545 -20.94 2.12 -36.08
CA SER A 545 -20.33 3.45 -35.86
C SER A 545 -18.81 3.49 -36.00
N GLY A 546 -18.18 2.35 -36.29
CA GLY A 546 -16.76 2.25 -36.56
C GLY A 546 -16.06 1.09 -35.85
N THR A 547 -14.77 1.24 -35.66
CA THR A 547 -13.92 0.24 -34.99
C THR A 547 -13.27 0.84 -33.75
N ALA A 548 -13.53 0.24 -32.61
CA ALA A 548 -12.87 0.59 -31.36
C ALA A 548 -11.52 -0.09 -31.21
N GLU A 549 -10.62 0.53 -30.47
CA GLU A 549 -9.30 0.00 -30.15
C GLU A 549 -9.23 -0.43 -28.68
N TRP A 550 -8.63 -1.60 -28.44
CA TRP A 550 -8.33 -2.10 -27.12
C TRP A 550 -6.84 -1.98 -26.86
N LEU A 551 -6.52 -1.24 -25.81
CA LEU A 551 -5.14 -0.98 -25.41
C LEU A 551 -4.88 -1.54 -24.02
N CYS A 552 -3.68 -2.06 -23.83
CA CYS A 552 -3.18 -2.43 -22.53
C CYS A 552 -2.06 -1.49 -22.13
N THR A 553 -2.19 -0.83 -20.99
CA THR A 553 -1.15 -0.03 -20.37
C THR A 553 -0.61 -0.79 -19.17
N ARG A 554 0.70 -1.02 -19.15
CA ARG A 554 1.39 -1.69 -18.05
C ARG A 554 2.46 -0.78 -17.47
N ALA A 555 2.32 -0.44 -16.18
CA ALA A 555 3.31 0.27 -15.41
C ALA A 555 4.15 -0.73 -14.61
N ASP A 556 5.42 -0.88 -14.98
CA ASP A 556 6.39 -1.68 -14.23
C ASP A 556 7.03 -0.83 -13.14
N THR A 557 7.10 -1.37 -11.93
CA THR A 557 7.64 -0.68 -10.76
C THR A 557 9.08 -1.11 -10.48
N TRP A 558 9.85 -0.27 -9.78
CA TRP A 558 11.23 -0.60 -9.39
C TRP A 558 11.29 -1.88 -8.57
N ARG A 559 10.77 -1.89 -7.39
CA ARG A 559 10.54 -3.10 -6.57
C ARG A 559 9.53 -2.79 -5.48
N GLY A 560 8.70 -3.74 -5.14
CA GLY A 560 7.85 -3.69 -3.96
C GLY A 560 6.36 -3.78 -4.24
N GLY A 561 5.78 -2.90 -5.08
CA GLY A 561 4.33 -2.87 -5.31
C GLY A 561 3.84 -3.81 -6.43
N GLY A 562 4.76 -4.35 -7.26
CA GLY A 562 4.42 -5.09 -8.47
C GLY A 562 3.81 -4.20 -9.56
N PRO A 563 3.61 -4.74 -10.78
CA PRO A 563 3.11 -3.97 -11.90
C PRO A 563 1.63 -3.60 -11.76
N ARG A 564 1.27 -2.48 -12.37
CA ARG A 564 -0.11 -2.02 -12.54
C ARG A 564 -0.52 -2.18 -13.98
N VAL A 565 -1.67 -2.78 -14.23
CA VAL A 565 -2.18 -3.03 -15.57
C VAL A 565 -3.55 -2.39 -15.74
N LEU A 566 -3.72 -1.64 -16.83
CA LEU A 566 -4.98 -1.04 -17.23
C LEU A 566 -5.34 -1.58 -18.62
N ALA A 567 -6.53 -2.14 -18.76
CA ALA A 567 -7.13 -2.37 -20.07
C ALA A 567 -8.03 -1.19 -20.42
N GLN A 568 -7.86 -0.64 -21.60
CA GLN A 568 -8.56 0.57 -22.04
C GLN A 568 -9.30 0.30 -23.35
N PHE A 569 -10.49 0.88 -23.43
CA PHE A 569 -11.36 0.83 -24.60
C PHE A 569 -11.47 2.24 -25.20
N HIS A 570 -11.05 2.38 -26.46
CA HIS A 570 -11.07 3.64 -27.18
C HIS A 570 -12.05 3.54 -28.36
N ALA A 571 -13.23 4.12 -28.17
CA ALA A 571 -14.26 4.17 -29.20
C ALA A 571 -13.95 5.26 -30.25
N PRO A 572 -14.41 5.09 -31.49
CA PRO A 572 -14.28 6.11 -32.54
C PRO A 572 -14.89 7.44 -32.10
N GLY A 573 -14.25 8.55 -32.47
CA GLY A 573 -14.71 9.92 -32.16
C GLY A 573 -14.47 10.34 -30.71
N GLN A 574 -14.02 9.47 -29.82
CA GLN A 574 -13.65 9.83 -28.46
C GLN A 574 -12.23 10.33 -28.37
N ARG A 575 -11.99 11.40 -27.61
CA ARG A 575 -10.65 11.97 -27.42
C ARG A 575 -9.77 11.07 -26.56
N TYR A 576 -10.34 10.39 -25.57
CA TYR A 576 -9.62 9.57 -24.60
C TYR A 576 -10.26 8.18 -24.50
N GLY A 577 -9.43 7.18 -24.24
CA GLY A 577 -9.89 5.84 -23.94
C GLY A 577 -10.51 5.74 -22.53
N ALA A 578 -11.59 4.97 -22.41
CA ALA A 578 -12.17 4.62 -21.12
C ALA A 578 -11.39 3.46 -20.49
N VAL A 579 -11.13 3.50 -19.20
CA VAL A 579 -10.55 2.37 -18.46
C VAL A 579 -11.62 1.30 -18.29
N ALA A 580 -11.43 0.16 -18.94
CA ALA A 580 -12.34 -0.99 -18.90
C ALA A 580 -12.05 -1.91 -17.71
N ALA A 581 -10.79 -2.07 -17.33
CA ALA A 581 -10.37 -2.88 -16.18
C ALA A 581 -9.03 -2.42 -15.63
N LYS A 582 -8.81 -2.66 -14.32
CA LYS A 582 -7.55 -2.38 -13.60
C LYS A 582 -7.10 -3.64 -12.88
N ALA A 583 -5.80 -3.88 -12.79
CA ALA A 583 -5.26 -4.95 -11.98
C ALA A 583 -3.92 -4.55 -11.37
N GLU A 584 -3.73 -4.92 -10.11
CA GLU A 584 -2.48 -4.75 -9.39
C GLU A 584 -1.74 -6.10 -9.29
N ASN A 585 -0.42 -6.06 -9.31
CA ASN A 585 0.43 -7.27 -9.27
C ASN A 585 0.11 -8.31 -10.38
N ALA A 586 -0.47 -7.86 -11.50
CA ALA A 586 -0.86 -8.75 -12.59
C ALA A 586 0.32 -9.05 -13.52
N SER A 587 0.43 -10.31 -13.95
CA SER A 587 1.40 -10.72 -14.98
C SER A 587 0.98 -10.24 -16.38
N ALA A 588 -0.29 -9.99 -16.59
CA ALA A 588 -0.89 -9.59 -17.86
C ALA A 588 -0.15 -8.43 -18.53
N CYS A 589 -0.13 -8.42 -19.85
CA CYS A 589 0.57 -7.44 -20.67
C CYS A 589 2.08 -7.31 -20.35
N GLY A 590 2.68 -8.31 -19.72
CA GLY A 590 4.09 -8.39 -19.44
C GLY A 590 4.86 -9.20 -20.49
N ALA A 591 6.20 -9.07 -20.51
CA ALA A 591 7.04 -9.80 -21.45
C ALA A 591 6.94 -11.34 -21.30
N LYS A 592 6.68 -11.84 -20.07
CA LYS A 592 6.51 -13.26 -19.77
C LYS A 592 5.08 -13.76 -19.96
N ASP A 593 4.10 -12.88 -19.82
CA ASP A 593 2.68 -13.17 -20.00
C ASP A 593 2.01 -12.01 -20.73
N PRO A 594 2.06 -11.96 -22.06
CA PRO A 594 1.49 -10.89 -22.85
C PRO A 594 -0.03 -10.94 -22.95
N HIS A 595 -0.66 -11.99 -22.41
CA HIS A 595 -2.09 -12.19 -22.56
C HIS A 595 -2.89 -11.20 -21.71
N VAL A 596 -4.01 -10.80 -22.27
CA VAL A 596 -4.96 -9.89 -21.65
C VAL A 596 -6.37 -10.21 -22.13
N LEU A 597 -7.33 -10.11 -21.25
CA LEU A 597 -8.76 -10.18 -21.55
C LEU A 597 -9.47 -9.10 -20.74
N ALA A 598 -10.23 -8.24 -21.38
CA ALA A 598 -11.02 -7.23 -20.69
C ALA A 598 -12.37 -7.02 -21.39
N GLY A 599 -13.34 -6.46 -20.67
CA GLY A 599 -14.63 -6.12 -21.20
C GLY A 599 -15.16 -4.79 -20.67
N VAL A 600 -16.05 -4.19 -21.42
CA VAL A 600 -16.72 -2.94 -21.09
C VAL A 600 -18.20 -3.01 -21.43
N LEU A 601 -19.04 -2.40 -20.62
CA LEU A 601 -20.42 -2.17 -20.95
C LEU A 601 -20.49 -0.87 -21.77
N TRP A 602 -20.82 -0.99 -23.04
CA TRP A 602 -20.82 0.11 -24.00
C TRP A 602 -22.23 0.41 -24.49
N LYS A 603 -22.55 1.70 -24.63
CA LYS A 603 -23.84 2.18 -25.15
C LYS A 603 -23.68 2.62 -26.59
N SER A 604 -24.49 2.04 -27.50
CA SER A 604 -24.51 2.43 -28.91
C SER A 604 -25.11 3.81 -29.13
N VAL A 605 -24.92 4.38 -30.30
CA VAL A 605 -25.53 5.66 -30.70
C VAL A 605 -27.03 5.57 -30.67
N GLU A 606 -27.60 4.40 -31.01
CA GLU A 606 -29.04 4.13 -30.99
C GLU A 606 -29.62 3.86 -29.58
N GLY A 607 -28.77 3.95 -28.54
CA GLY A 607 -29.17 3.78 -27.14
C GLY A 607 -29.13 2.35 -26.61
N GLY A 608 -28.84 1.35 -27.45
CA GLY A 608 -28.71 -0.05 -27.05
C GLY A 608 -27.44 -0.29 -26.25
N TRP A 609 -27.48 -1.13 -25.18
CA TRP A 609 -26.33 -1.52 -24.40
C TRP A 609 -25.74 -2.83 -24.90
N TYR A 610 -24.41 -2.93 -24.90
CA TYR A 610 -23.68 -4.11 -25.30
C TYR A 610 -22.55 -4.39 -24.30
N LEU A 611 -22.34 -5.64 -23.95
CA LEU A 611 -21.08 -6.11 -23.40
C LEU A 611 -20.11 -6.35 -24.55
N LEU A 612 -19.06 -5.54 -24.63
CA LEU A 612 -17.96 -5.71 -25.55
C LEU A 612 -16.77 -6.29 -24.76
N ALA A 613 -16.12 -7.34 -25.27
CA ALA A 613 -14.93 -7.87 -24.67
C ALA A 613 -13.90 -8.26 -25.75
N ALA A 614 -12.62 -8.11 -25.39
CA ALA A 614 -11.53 -8.45 -26.28
C ALA A 614 -10.38 -9.11 -25.52
N GLY A 615 -9.80 -10.12 -26.17
CA GLY A 615 -8.52 -10.73 -25.78
C GLY A 615 -7.42 -10.43 -26.79
N GLY A 616 -6.18 -10.76 -26.43
CA GLY A 616 -5.07 -10.73 -27.40
C GLY A 616 -5.30 -11.67 -28.57
N LYS A 617 -4.47 -11.56 -29.61
CA LYS A 617 -4.59 -12.37 -30.85
C LYS A 617 -4.57 -13.88 -30.61
N GLU A 618 -3.94 -14.31 -29.54
CA GLU A 618 -3.82 -15.72 -29.14
C GLU A 618 -5.05 -16.24 -28.37
N THR A 619 -6.13 -15.43 -28.27
CA THR A 619 -7.37 -15.84 -27.60
C THR A 619 -8.29 -16.50 -28.61
N ALA A 620 -8.49 -17.82 -28.51
CA ALA A 620 -9.30 -18.62 -29.42
C ALA A 620 -10.81 -18.45 -29.16
N SER A 621 -11.20 -18.23 -27.91
CA SER A 621 -12.62 -18.04 -27.55
C SER A 621 -12.78 -17.17 -26.30
N ILE A 622 -13.94 -16.50 -26.23
CA ILE A 622 -14.33 -15.71 -25.04
C ILE A 622 -15.72 -16.17 -24.62
N ARG A 623 -15.93 -16.33 -23.30
CA ARG A 623 -17.24 -16.61 -22.70
C ARG A 623 -17.53 -15.58 -21.62
N ALA A 624 -18.72 -15.03 -21.66
CA ALA A 624 -19.30 -14.19 -20.61
C ALA A 624 -20.37 -14.97 -19.85
N THR A 625 -20.42 -14.84 -18.53
CA THR A 625 -21.42 -15.43 -17.65
C THR A 625 -21.82 -14.42 -16.56
N GLY A 626 -22.97 -14.62 -15.93
CA GLY A 626 -23.51 -13.71 -14.92
C GLY A 626 -24.70 -12.93 -15.43
N GLY A 627 -24.78 -11.63 -15.22
CA GLY A 627 -25.86 -10.76 -15.70
C GLY A 627 -25.94 -10.63 -17.23
N VAL A 628 -24.85 -10.98 -17.93
CA VAL A 628 -24.84 -11.13 -19.40
C VAL A 628 -24.21 -12.47 -19.72
N SER A 629 -24.86 -13.24 -20.58
CA SER A 629 -24.37 -14.54 -21.04
C SER A 629 -24.15 -14.54 -22.55
N GLY A 630 -22.97 -15.03 -22.96
CA GLY A 630 -22.62 -15.15 -24.37
C GLY A 630 -21.27 -15.78 -24.58
N ALA A 631 -21.01 -16.21 -25.80
CA ALA A 631 -19.71 -16.80 -26.18
C ALA A 631 -19.37 -16.46 -27.64
N ALA A 632 -18.08 -16.33 -27.88
CA ALA A 632 -17.53 -16.18 -29.24
C ALA A 632 -16.36 -17.13 -29.42
N ARG A 633 -16.23 -17.71 -30.62
CA ARG A 633 -15.04 -18.49 -31.05
C ARG A 633 -14.06 -17.58 -31.78
N SER A 634 -13.68 -16.51 -31.10
CA SER A 634 -12.71 -15.52 -31.55
C SER A 634 -12.18 -14.75 -30.34
N ASN A 635 -11.23 -13.88 -30.55
CA ASN A 635 -10.70 -12.98 -29.51
C ASN A 635 -11.57 -11.74 -29.26
N LEU A 636 -12.77 -11.65 -29.86
CA LEU A 636 -13.71 -10.55 -29.72
C LEU A 636 -15.09 -11.09 -29.36
N LEU A 637 -15.77 -10.45 -28.42
CA LEU A 637 -17.15 -10.74 -28.02
C LEU A 637 -17.98 -9.45 -28.05
N ALA A 638 -19.15 -9.51 -28.68
CA ALA A 638 -20.16 -8.46 -28.60
C ALA A 638 -21.53 -9.11 -28.34
N VAL A 639 -22.15 -8.77 -27.22
CA VAL A 639 -23.48 -9.34 -26.81
C VAL A 639 -24.34 -8.21 -26.30
N ARG A 640 -25.62 -8.21 -26.66
CA ARG A 640 -26.64 -7.28 -26.09
C ARG A 640 -26.68 -7.44 -24.56
N ALA A 641 -26.79 -6.33 -23.87
CA ALA A 641 -26.79 -6.27 -22.43
C ALA A 641 -27.83 -5.24 -21.95
N GLU A 642 -28.14 -5.26 -20.69
CA GLU A 642 -28.91 -4.20 -20.02
C GLU A 642 -27.95 -3.18 -19.37
N GLN A 643 -28.42 -1.98 -19.11
CA GLN A 643 -27.66 -0.97 -18.40
C GLN A 643 -27.25 -1.47 -17.00
N GLY A 644 -25.98 -1.35 -16.65
CA GLY A 644 -25.47 -1.76 -15.34
C GLY A 644 -25.25 -3.28 -15.19
N ALA A 645 -25.48 -4.07 -16.25
CA ALA A 645 -25.25 -5.51 -16.21
C ALA A 645 -23.79 -5.83 -15.96
N GLN A 646 -23.52 -6.82 -15.11
CA GLN A 646 -22.16 -7.29 -14.78
C GLN A 646 -21.92 -8.67 -15.38
N ALA A 647 -20.71 -8.92 -15.86
CA ALA A 647 -20.33 -10.20 -16.42
C ALA A 647 -18.97 -10.66 -15.91
N VAL A 648 -18.83 -11.97 -15.80
CA VAL A 648 -17.54 -12.64 -15.57
C VAL A 648 -17.03 -13.14 -16.91
N LEU A 649 -15.84 -12.71 -17.29
CA LEU A 649 -15.19 -13.08 -18.55
C LEU A 649 -14.18 -14.19 -18.34
N LYS A 650 -14.24 -15.22 -19.20
CA LYS A 650 -13.24 -16.25 -19.35
C LYS A 650 -12.84 -16.36 -20.82
N GLY A 651 -11.57 -16.48 -21.08
CA GLY A 651 -11.02 -16.73 -22.41
C GLY A 651 -10.24 -18.04 -22.43
N THR A 652 -10.22 -18.69 -23.59
CA THR A 652 -9.35 -19.83 -23.87
C THR A 652 -8.36 -19.40 -24.92
N LEU A 653 -7.07 -19.61 -24.66
CA LEU A 653 -5.99 -19.33 -25.60
C LEU A 653 -5.88 -20.46 -26.64
N ASP A 654 -5.20 -20.21 -27.75
CA ASP A 654 -4.90 -21.22 -28.78
C ASP A 654 -4.17 -22.44 -28.20
N SER A 655 -3.40 -22.25 -27.13
CA SER A 655 -2.73 -23.31 -26.38
C SER A 655 -3.68 -24.18 -25.50
N GLY A 656 -4.96 -23.85 -25.41
CA GLY A 656 -5.93 -24.47 -24.51
C GLY A 656 -5.91 -23.92 -23.07
N ARG A 657 -4.98 -23.04 -22.73
CA ARG A 657 -4.93 -22.40 -21.39
C ARG A 657 -6.09 -21.42 -21.21
N GLU A 658 -6.75 -21.49 -20.05
CA GLU A 658 -7.76 -20.51 -19.67
C GLU A 658 -7.11 -19.24 -19.11
N ILE A 659 -7.70 -18.10 -19.44
CA ILE A 659 -7.41 -16.79 -18.86
C ILE A 659 -8.70 -16.15 -18.33
N SER A 660 -8.58 -15.40 -17.25
CA SER A 660 -9.69 -14.64 -16.68
C SER A 660 -9.64 -13.19 -17.15
N GLY A 661 -10.80 -12.54 -17.24
CA GLY A 661 -10.85 -11.10 -17.46
C GLY A 661 -10.14 -10.32 -16.35
N LEU A 662 -9.42 -9.25 -16.73
CA LEU A 662 -8.89 -8.27 -15.76
C LEU A 662 -10.05 -7.64 -14.98
N ARG A 663 -9.85 -7.41 -13.70
CA ARG A 663 -10.86 -6.81 -12.79
C ARG A 663 -10.29 -5.63 -12.06
#